data_73c68286dacf361f0bff937524ccfd7c
#
_entry.id   73c68286dacf361f0bff937524ccfd7c
#
_cell.length_a   1.000
_cell.length_b   1.000
_cell.length_c   1.000
_cell.angle_alpha   90.00
_cell.angle_beta   90.00
_cell.angle_gamma   90.00
#
_symmetry.space_group_name_H-M   'P 1'
#
loop_
_entity.id
_entity.type
_entity.pdbx_description
1 polymer ?
#
loop_
_entity_poly.entity_id
_entity_poly.type
_entity_poly.pdbx_seq_one_letter_code
_entity_poly.pdbx_strand_id
1 'polypeptide(L)'
;MINITLPDGSVRQYEQGTTAYDIAKSISEGLARNVLAAKVNDQVVELNRPIEADSTVQLLTWNDEEGKHAFWHTSAHLLAAAIEELYPGAKFGIGPAIENGFYYDIDFGNYTISSDDFAKIEKKMAELVSAKTPIVRKSVTKAEALDFFTKKGDEYKLELINDLADGTITFYESGKFTDLCRGPHLVDFSPIKALKLINLAGAYWRGDEKRKQLTRIYAISFPKKKELDEYLAMMEEAKKRDHRKLGKELGLFMFNDVIGKGLPLWLPKGTDLRLRLQNFLTKIQKRYGYEQVITPHIGGKQLYVTSGHWEHYGADSFRPITTPEEGEEYLLTPMNCPHHCMIFRNEPRSYKELPIRYAEFGTVYRYEQSGELHGLTRVRSFTQDDAHIFCRPDQVKEEFIRVMEIIEIIFKALSFDKFEAQISLRDPDNKTKYVGSDENWAKAEAAIVEACKEKNLPARVEYGEAAFYGPKLDFMVKDAIGRRWQLGTIQVDYNLPERFDLEYIGNDNQKHRPVMIHRAPFGSMERFVAVLIEHTGGKFPLWLTPEQFIILPVSEKFEDQARQMEKTLDDLGLRGIIDLRNEKIGRKIRDAEMKKIPFMLILGEKEVEEGTLSVRRHGQGDLGTMTPKAFAEMIEKEIQELL
;
A
#
# COMPACT_ATOMS: atom_id res chain seq x y z
N MET A 1 16.31 -3.20 46.29
CA MET A 1 16.98 -2.67 45.11
C MET A 1 16.78 -3.65 43.97
N ILE A 2 16.43 -3.16 42.79
CA ILE A 2 16.30 -3.93 41.55
C ILE A 2 17.27 -3.39 40.51
N ASN A 3 17.74 -4.24 39.61
CA ASN A 3 18.61 -3.88 38.50
C ASN A 3 17.77 -3.65 37.23
N ILE A 4 17.89 -2.46 36.67
CA ILE A 4 17.22 -2.09 35.43
C ILE A 4 18.26 -2.01 34.30
N THR A 5 18.10 -2.85 33.29
CA THR A 5 18.94 -2.86 32.10
C THR A 5 18.28 -2.01 31.03
N LEU A 6 18.98 -0.98 30.55
CA LEU A 6 18.53 -0.09 29.48
C LEU A 6 18.98 -0.63 28.09
N PRO A 7 18.40 -0.12 26.97
CA PRO A 7 18.70 -0.61 25.62
C PRO A 7 20.18 -0.50 25.19
N ASP A 8 20.93 0.42 25.78
CA ASP A 8 22.37 0.60 25.57
C ASP A 8 23.25 -0.42 26.34
N GLY A 9 22.60 -1.36 27.08
CA GLY A 9 23.26 -2.35 27.89
C GLY A 9 23.68 -1.83 29.27
N SER A 10 23.46 -0.57 29.60
CA SER A 10 23.74 -0.01 30.91
C SER A 10 22.78 -0.56 31.97
N VAL A 11 23.31 -0.90 33.17
CA VAL A 11 22.53 -1.38 34.31
C VAL A 11 22.53 -0.31 35.38
N ARG A 12 21.33 0.06 35.86
CA ARG A 12 21.14 1.01 36.96
C ARG A 12 20.33 0.37 38.06
N GLN A 13 20.65 0.73 39.33
CA GLN A 13 19.93 0.24 40.49
C GLN A 13 18.87 1.24 40.96
N TYR A 14 17.66 0.73 41.19
CA TYR A 14 16.53 1.48 41.72
C TYR A 14 15.89 0.75 42.91
N GLU A 15 15.04 1.44 43.63
CA GLU A 15 14.22 0.80 44.67
C GLU A 15 13.13 -0.06 43.99
N GLN A 16 12.76 -1.16 44.66
CA GLN A 16 11.63 -1.99 44.24
C GLN A 16 10.34 -1.14 44.21
N GLY A 17 9.52 -1.32 43.19
CA GLY A 17 8.32 -0.49 42.97
C GLY A 17 8.58 0.82 42.19
N THR A 18 9.83 1.08 41.76
CA THR A 18 10.14 2.21 40.87
C THR A 18 9.36 2.10 39.56
N THR A 19 8.87 3.22 39.06
CA THR A 19 8.11 3.27 37.80
C THR A 19 8.99 3.64 36.63
N ALA A 20 8.55 3.31 35.42
CA ALA A 20 9.24 3.74 34.20
C ALA A 20 9.31 5.27 34.06
N TYR A 21 8.33 6.00 34.62
CA TYR A 21 8.36 7.45 34.67
C TYR A 21 9.51 7.96 35.57
N ASP A 22 9.71 7.35 36.73
CA ASP A 22 10.82 7.71 37.66
C ASP A 22 12.17 7.42 37.02
N ILE A 23 12.30 6.31 36.28
CA ILE A 23 13.50 5.98 35.51
C ILE A 23 13.75 7.07 34.46
N ALA A 24 12.73 7.44 33.65
CA ALA A 24 12.84 8.50 32.66
C ALA A 24 13.28 9.83 33.26
N LYS A 25 12.70 10.20 34.41
CA LYS A 25 13.03 11.41 35.16
C LYS A 25 14.46 11.39 35.70
N SER A 26 14.93 10.24 36.16
CA SER A 26 16.32 10.08 36.64
C SER A 26 17.36 10.24 35.51
N ILE A 27 16.96 10.00 34.24
CA ILE A 27 17.81 10.18 33.06
C ILE A 27 17.79 11.64 32.65
N SER A 28 16.61 12.21 32.38
CA SER A 28 16.44 13.65 32.12
C SER A 28 14.98 14.09 32.22
N GLU A 29 14.76 15.32 32.66
CA GLU A 29 13.44 15.97 32.65
C GLU A 29 12.84 16.12 31.23
N GLY A 30 13.70 16.24 30.21
CA GLY A 30 13.28 16.28 28.81
C GLY A 30 12.70 14.96 28.34
N LEU A 31 13.32 13.83 28.71
CA LEU A 31 12.84 12.49 28.41
C LEU A 31 11.52 12.20 29.14
N ALA A 32 11.46 12.50 30.44
CA ALA A 32 10.24 12.30 31.25
C ALA A 32 9.00 13.01 30.67
N ARG A 33 9.19 14.17 30.00
CA ARG A 33 8.10 14.90 29.34
C ARG A 33 7.64 14.30 28.01
N ASN A 34 8.49 13.51 27.36
CA ASN A 34 8.23 12.97 26.02
C ASN A 34 7.95 11.47 26.00
N VAL A 35 8.23 10.75 27.08
CA VAL A 35 7.95 9.32 27.19
C VAL A 35 6.44 9.10 27.32
N LEU A 36 5.91 8.10 26.61
CA LEU A 36 4.48 7.79 26.51
C LEU A 36 4.12 6.45 27.16
N ALA A 37 5.00 5.45 27.04
CA ALA A 37 4.86 4.13 27.59
C ALA A 37 6.24 3.52 27.83
N ALA A 38 6.31 2.33 28.40
CA ALA A 38 7.57 1.59 28.54
C ALA A 38 7.40 0.14 28.12
N LYS A 39 8.46 -0.45 27.58
CA LYS A 39 8.55 -1.88 27.32
C LYS A 39 9.39 -2.51 28.44
N VAL A 40 8.75 -3.31 29.28
CA VAL A 40 9.38 -3.99 30.44
C VAL A 40 9.35 -5.48 30.15
N ASN A 41 10.53 -6.11 30.04
CA ASN A 41 10.66 -7.53 29.70
C ASN A 41 9.78 -7.93 28.49
N ASP A 42 9.89 -7.18 27.39
CA ASP A 42 9.13 -7.32 26.14
C ASP A 42 7.62 -7.05 26.21
N GLN A 43 7.08 -6.63 27.35
CA GLN A 43 5.69 -6.20 27.50
C GLN A 43 5.58 -4.67 27.54
N VAL A 44 4.71 -4.11 26.72
CA VAL A 44 4.41 -2.66 26.76
C VAL A 44 3.44 -2.39 27.91
N VAL A 45 3.83 -1.45 28.78
CA VAL A 45 3.11 -1.11 30.01
C VAL A 45 3.01 0.41 30.19
N GLU A 46 2.10 0.81 31.07
CA GLU A 46 1.92 2.21 31.49
C GLU A 46 3.16 2.72 32.24
N LEU A 47 3.45 4.01 32.09
CA LEU A 47 4.61 4.65 32.73
C LEU A 47 4.57 4.62 34.28
N ASN A 48 3.38 4.60 34.87
CA ASN A 48 3.15 4.59 36.30
C ASN A 48 3.04 3.18 36.91
N ARG A 49 3.30 2.13 36.11
CA ARG A 49 3.26 0.75 36.58
C ARG A 49 4.52 0.43 37.40
N PRO A 50 4.41 -0.03 38.68
CA PRO A 50 5.55 -0.41 39.49
C PRO A 50 6.33 -1.58 38.89
N ILE A 51 7.65 -1.51 38.91
CA ILE A 51 8.57 -2.58 38.50
C ILE A 51 9.10 -3.25 39.79
N GLU A 52 8.79 -4.54 39.93
CA GLU A 52 9.00 -5.25 41.20
C GLU A 52 10.26 -6.14 41.20
N ALA A 53 10.87 -6.39 40.05
CA ALA A 53 12.01 -7.28 39.90
C ALA A 53 13.01 -6.74 38.88
N ASP A 54 14.21 -7.34 38.86
CA ASP A 54 15.20 -7.07 37.81
C ASP A 54 14.58 -7.21 36.44
N SER A 55 14.73 -6.17 35.60
CA SER A 55 14.01 -6.08 34.33
C SER A 55 14.81 -5.33 33.26
N THR A 56 14.55 -5.66 32.02
CA THR A 56 14.92 -4.80 30.87
C THR A 56 13.84 -3.74 30.67
N VAL A 57 14.24 -2.48 30.46
CA VAL A 57 13.30 -1.37 30.29
C VAL A 57 13.70 -0.51 29.11
N GLN A 58 12.80 -0.39 28.15
CA GLN A 58 12.88 0.57 27.05
C GLN A 58 11.80 1.63 27.22
N LEU A 59 12.19 2.90 27.19
CA LEU A 59 11.27 4.04 27.28
C LEU A 59 10.77 4.40 25.89
N LEU A 60 9.46 4.35 25.68
CA LEU A 60 8.81 4.54 24.38
C LEU A 60 8.29 5.97 24.24
N THR A 61 8.65 6.61 23.14
CA THR A 61 8.26 7.98 22.78
C THR A 61 7.33 8.00 21.57
N TRP A 62 6.97 9.19 21.10
CA TRP A 62 6.22 9.36 19.85
C TRP A 62 6.95 8.82 18.59
N ASN A 63 8.26 8.65 18.66
CA ASN A 63 9.03 8.10 17.53
C ASN A 63 8.96 6.57 17.43
N ASP A 64 8.52 5.91 18.51
CA ASP A 64 8.40 4.46 18.61
C ASP A 64 6.98 4.03 18.23
N GLU A 65 6.82 2.93 17.48
CA GLU A 65 5.51 2.46 17.02
C GLU A 65 4.60 2.09 18.19
N GLU A 66 5.13 1.37 19.19
CA GLU A 66 4.36 1.01 20.38
C GLU A 66 3.99 2.25 21.23
N GLY A 67 4.84 3.28 21.23
CA GLY A 67 4.55 4.57 21.86
C GLY A 67 3.39 5.30 21.17
N LYS A 68 3.38 5.34 19.83
CA LYS A 68 2.26 5.87 19.04
C LYS A 68 0.98 5.07 19.28
N HIS A 69 1.09 3.74 19.33
CA HIS A 69 -0.05 2.87 19.59
C HIS A 69 -0.71 3.19 20.93
N ALA A 70 0.06 3.28 22.01
CA ALA A 70 -0.44 3.67 23.33
C ALA A 70 -1.08 5.06 23.33
N PHE A 71 -0.49 6.01 22.60
CA PHE A 71 -1.01 7.37 22.43
C PHE A 71 -2.37 7.39 21.71
N TRP A 72 -2.50 6.72 20.57
CA TRP A 72 -3.75 6.67 19.82
C TRP A 72 -4.82 5.82 20.52
N HIS A 73 -4.42 4.75 21.19
CA HIS A 73 -5.33 3.97 22.02
C HIS A 73 -5.93 4.82 23.15
N THR A 74 -5.10 5.65 23.80
CA THR A 74 -5.57 6.60 24.81
C THR A 74 -6.46 7.69 24.18
N SER A 75 -6.16 8.12 22.96
CA SER A 75 -7.00 9.08 22.24
C SER A 75 -8.38 8.52 21.89
N ALA A 76 -8.49 7.19 21.65
CA ALA A 76 -9.78 6.52 21.47
C ALA A 76 -10.62 6.58 22.76
N HIS A 77 -9.99 6.37 23.92
CA HIS A 77 -10.67 6.55 25.22
C HIS A 77 -11.08 8.00 25.49
N LEU A 78 -10.26 8.97 25.08
CA LEU A 78 -10.61 10.39 25.16
C LEU A 78 -11.86 10.71 24.30
N LEU A 79 -11.96 10.13 23.11
CA LEU A 79 -13.15 10.26 22.25
C LEU A 79 -14.37 9.64 22.94
N ALA A 80 -14.25 8.42 23.47
CA ALA A 80 -15.34 7.73 24.16
C ALA A 80 -15.81 8.51 25.39
N ALA A 81 -14.90 9.04 26.20
CA ALA A 81 -15.22 9.87 27.37
C ALA A 81 -15.96 11.15 26.96
N ALA A 82 -15.55 11.81 25.88
CA ALA A 82 -16.24 13.00 25.35
C ALA A 82 -17.65 12.68 24.87
N ILE A 83 -17.81 11.54 24.19
CA ILE A 83 -19.12 11.06 23.70
C ILE A 83 -20.04 10.71 24.86
N GLU A 84 -19.55 10.01 25.88
CA GLU A 84 -20.37 9.65 27.07
C GLU A 84 -20.93 10.88 27.78
N GLU A 85 -20.15 11.96 27.90
CA GLU A 85 -20.62 13.22 28.48
C GLU A 85 -21.61 13.99 27.58
N LEU A 86 -21.43 13.95 26.26
CA LEU A 86 -22.26 14.70 25.32
C LEU A 86 -23.56 13.98 24.92
N TYR A 87 -23.54 12.65 24.94
CA TYR A 87 -24.63 11.78 24.48
C TYR A 87 -24.92 10.69 25.51
N PRO A 88 -25.59 11.05 26.64
CA PRO A 88 -25.91 10.09 27.69
C PRO A 88 -26.69 8.89 27.15
N GLY A 89 -26.25 7.69 27.53
CA GLY A 89 -26.85 6.44 27.04
C GLY A 89 -26.21 5.87 25.77
N ALA A 90 -25.22 6.53 25.20
CA ALA A 90 -24.37 5.93 24.17
C ALA A 90 -23.66 4.68 24.72
N LYS A 91 -23.57 3.62 23.88
CA LYS A 91 -22.92 2.35 24.23
C LYS A 91 -21.67 2.16 23.39
N PHE A 92 -20.67 1.54 23.96
CA PHE A 92 -19.33 1.51 23.38
C PHE A 92 -18.92 0.10 22.96
N GLY A 93 -18.62 -0.06 21.68
CA GLY A 93 -18.05 -1.28 21.11
C GLY A 93 -16.52 -1.35 21.36
N ILE A 94 -15.74 -1.21 20.31
CA ILE A 94 -14.28 -1.34 20.31
C ILE A 94 -13.65 -0.06 19.76
N GLY A 95 -12.53 0.38 20.37
CA GLY A 95 -11.78 1.58 19.98
C GLY A 95 -10.27 1.34 19.89
N PRO A 96 -9.77 0.64 18.85
CA PRO A 96 -8.34 0.38 18.71
C PRO A 96 -7.60 1.57 18.09
N ALA A 97 -6.29 1.62 18.36
CA ALA A 97 -5.36 2.31 17.48
C ALA A 97 -5.24 1.55 16.16
N ILE A 98 -5.02 2.29 15.08
CA ILE A 98 -4.77 1.77 13.73
C ILE A 98 -3.47 2.38 13.20
N GLU A 99 -3.01 1.95 12.01
CA GLU A 99 -1.74 2.39 11.41
C GLU A 99 -1.57 3.93 11.40
N ASN A 100 -2.66 4.67 11.14
CA ASN A 100 -2.66 6.13 11.11
C ASN A 100 -3.85 6.68 11.90
N GLY A 101 -3.75 6.70 13.22
CA GLY A 101 -4.78 7.22 14.09
C GLY A 101 -5.55 6.16 14.86
N PHE A 102 -6.83 6.36 15.03
CA PHE A 102 -7.71 5.48 15.80
C PHE A 102 -9.16 5.61 15.35
N TYR A 103 -9.99 4.68 15.77
CA TYR A 103 -11.44 4.82 15.67
C TYR A 103 -12.13 4.36 16.94
N TYR A 104 -13.42 4.62 17.03
CA TYR A 104 -14.29 4.01 18.03
C TYR A 104 -15.65 3.65 17.42
N ASP A 105 -16.13 2.44 17.70
CA ASP A 105 -17.46 1.96 17.29
C ASP A 105 -18.47 2.26 18.41
N ILE A 106 -19.48 3.06 18.11
CA ILE A 106 -20.39 3.61 19.09
C ILE A 106 -21.84 3.39 18.66
N ASP A 107 -22.65 2.90 19.55
CA ASP A 107 -24.11 2.89 19.42
C ASP A 107 -24.68 4.15 20.09
N PHE A 108 -25.09 5.09 19.30
CA PHE A 108 -25.65 6.35 19.78
C PHE A 108 -27.14 6.26 20.21
N GLY A 109 -27.75 5.06 20.15
CA GLY A 109 -29.15 4.87 20.51
C GLY A 109 -30.09 5.73 19.64
N ASN A 110 -30.70 6.73 20.24
CA ASN A 110 -31.66 7.62 19.56
C ASN A 110 -30.99 8.88 18.95
N TYR A 111 -29.70 9.09 19.14
CA TYR A 111 -29.01 10.25 18.57
C TYR A 111 -28.56 9.95 17.15
N THR A 112 -28.76 10.91 16.25
CA THR A 112 -28.21 10.88 14.89
C THR A 112 -26.96 11.78 14.86
N ILE A 113 -25.82 11.22 14.50
CA ILE A 113 -24.53 11.92 14.46
C ILE A 113 -24.11 12.13 13.00
N SER A 114 -23.66 13.33 12.72
CA SER A 114 -23.09 13.74 11.43
C SER A 114 -21.74 14.42 11.61
N SER A 115 -21.07 14.75 10.50
CA SER A 115 -19.83 15.54 10.54
C SER A 115 -20.00 16.93 11.16
N ASP A 116 -21.24 17.45 11.22
CA ASP A 116 -21.52 18.76 11.83
C ASP A 116 -21.34 18.74 13.36
N ASP A 117 -21.43 17.56 13.98
CA ASP A 117 -21.20 17.34 15.41
C ASP A 117 -19.72 17.32 15.78
N PHE A 118 -18.82 17.19 14.81
CA PHE A 118 -17.39 17.03 15.06
C PHE A 118 -16.80 18.17 15.88
N ALA A 119 -17.12 19.41 15.55
CA ALA A 119 -16.61 20.59 16.28
C ALA A 119 -17.03 20.58 17.76
N LYS A 120 -18.24 20.11 18.07
CA LYS A 120 -18.75 19.97 19.44
C LYS A 120 -18.01 18.88 20.21
N ILE A 121 -17.77 17.74 19.55
CA ILE A 121 -17.04 16.61 20.16
C ILE A 121 -15.58 16.97 20.37
N GLU A 122 -14.91 17.55 19.37
CA GLU A 122 -13.51 18.00 19.46
C GLU A 122 -13.31 19.03 20.59
N LYS A 123 -14.25 19.96 20.77
CA LYS A 123 -14.24 20.90 21.88
C LYS A 123 -14.32 20.20 23.23
N LYS A 124 -15.19 19.22 23.39
CA LYS A 124 -15.30 18.42 24.60
C LYS A 124 -14.03 17.63 24.88
N MET A 125 -13.45 17.01 23.86
CA MET A 125 -12.16 16.32 23.98
C MET A 125 -11.06 17.28 24.48
N ALA A 126 -10.99 18.50 23.94
CA ALA A 126 -10.01 19.50 24.38
C ALA A 126 -10.23 19.94 25.86
N GLU A 127 -11.48 20.02 26.32
CA GLU A 127 -11.81 20.27 27.72
C GLU A 127 -11.28 19.15 28.62
N LEU A 128 -11.48 17.88 28.26
CA LEU A 128 -10.99 16.71 29.00
C LEU A 128 -9.46 16.63 29.02
N VAL A 129 -8.79 16.96 27.91
CA VAL A 129 -7.32 17.09 27.86
C VAL A 129 -6.82 18.13 28.88
N SER A 130 -7.50 19.28 28.94
CA SER A 130 -7.11 20.37 29.86
C SER A 130 -7.33 20.03 31.32
N ALA A 131 -8.25 19.13 31.64
CA ALA A 131 -8.54 18.69 32.99
C ALA A 131 -7.41 17.85 33.62
N LYS A 132 -6.54 17.23 32.81
CA LYS A 132 -5.42 16.39 33.25
C LYS A 132 -5.80 15.30 34.26
N THR A 133 -6.99 14.72 34.07
CA THR A 133 -7.49 13.67 34.95
C THR A 133 -6.65 12.41 34.78
N PRO A 134 -6.13 11.83 35.84
CA PRO A 134 -5.33 10.59 35.77
C PRO A 134 -6.14 9.43 35.17
N ILE A 135 -5.46 8.61 34.39
CA ILE A 135 -5.98 7.32 33.91
C ILE A 135 -5.50 6.22 34.82
N VAL A 136 -6.44 5.54 35.47
CA VAL A 136 -6.15 4.54 36.51
C VAL A 136 -6.55 3.15 35.99
N ARG A 137 -5.58 2.24 35.97
CA ARG A 137 -5.82 0.83 35.65
C ARG A 137 -6.30 0.08 36.89
N LYS A 138 -7.36 -0.69 36.79
CA LYS A 138 -7.89 -1.57 37.85
C LYS A 138 -8.08 -2.98 37.32
N SER A 139 -7.57 -3.97 38.01
CA SER A 139 -7.91 -5.37 37.81
C SER A 139 -9.20 -5.67 38.54
N VAL A 140 -10.15 -6.29 37.87
CA VAL A 140 -11.47 -6.62 38.40
C VAL A 140 -11.81 -8.08 38.13
N THR A 141 -12.66 -8.66 38.96
CA THR A 141 -13.22 -9.99 38.71
C THR A 141 -14.26 -9.94 37.59
N LYS A 142 -14.50 -11.06 36.97
CA LYS A 142 -15.56 -11.17 35.92
C LYS A 142 -16.94 -10.80 36.48
N ALA A 143 -17.23 -11.15 37.72
CA ALA A 143 -18.49 -10.80 38.37
C ALA A 143 -18.65 -9.28 38.57
N GLU A 144 -17.61 -8.59 39.02
CA GLU A 144 -17.60 -7.13 39.18
C GLU A 144 -17.75 -6.43 37.80
N ALA A 145 -17.06 -6.94 36.79
CA ALA A 145 -17.15 -6.39 35.43
C ALA A 145 -18.55 -6.54 34.83
N LEU A 146 -19.17 -7.70 34.98
CA LEU A 146 -20.54 -7.94 34.52
C LEU A 146 -21.55 -7.07 35.28
N ASP A 147 -21.43 -6.95 36.62
CA ASP A 147 -22.31 -6.09 37.42
C ASP A 147 -22.22 -4.62 36.98
N PHE A 148 -21.00 -4.12 36.80
CA PHE A 148 -20.76 -2.73 36.35
C PHE A 148 -21.41 -2.42 35.00
N PHE A 149 -21.15 -3.23 33.97
CA PHE A 149 -21.69 -2.96 32.63
C PHE A 149 -23.16 -3.33 32.49
N THR A 150 -23.70 -4.21 33.35
CA THR A 150 -25.14 -4.44 33.46
C THR A 150 -25.84 -3.19 33.98
N LYS A 151 -25.32 -2.56 35.05
CA LYS A 151 -25.86 -1.29 35.57
C LYS A 151 -25.75 -0.15 34.56
N LYS A 152 -24.68 -0.15 33.75
CA LYS A 152 -24.46 0.83 32.68
C LYS A 152 -25.33 0.55 31.44
N GLY A 153 -25.87 -0.67 31.29
CA GLY A 153 -26.71 -1.08 30.17
C GLY A 153 -25.96 -1.25 28.85
N ASP A 154 -24.65 -1.51 28.91
CA ASP A 154 -23.79 -1.67 27.73
C ASP A 154 -23.66 -3.15 27.33
N GLU A 155 -24.53 -3.58 26.42
CA GLU A 155 -24.59 -4.96 25.94
C GLU A 155 -23.33 -5.40 25.17
N TYR A 156 -22.63 -4.47 24.51
CA TYR A 156 -21.42 -4.78 23.75
C TYR A 156 -20.27 -5.16 24.69
N LYS A 157 -20.09 -4.41 25.79
CA LYS A 157 -19.09 -4.72 26.81
C LYS A 157 -19.42 -5.99 27.57
N LEU A 158 -20.70 -6.25 27.86
CA LEU A 158 -21.14 -7.51 28.48
C LEU A 158 -20.79 -8.72 27.61
N GLU A 159 -21.00 -8.64 26.30
CA GLU A 159 -20.63 -9.69 25.37
C GLU A 159 -19.11 -9.92 25.34
N LEU A 160 -18.31 -8.85 25.30
CA LEU A 160 -16.85 -8.94 25.33
C LEU A 160 -16.35 -9.58 26.64
N ILE A 161 -16.92 -9.22 27.79
CA ILE A 161 -16.55 -9.78 29.09
C ILE A 161 -16.84 -11.28 29.14
N ASN A 162 -17.95 -11.74 28.54
CA ASN A 162 -18.29 -13.16 28.53
C ASN A 162 -17.22 -14.02 27.84
N ASP A 163 -16.53 -13.46 26.83
CA ASP A 163 -15.46 -14.15 26.09
C ASP A 163 -14.12 -14.14 26.85
N LEU A 164 -13.98 -13.37 27.95
CA LEU A 164 -12.72 -13.25 28.70
C LEU A 164 -12.65 -14.23 29.87
N ALA A 165 -11.44 -14.72 30.14
CA ALA A 165 -11.17 -15.52 31.34
C ALA A 165 -11.15 -14.63 32.59
N ASP A 166 -11.63 -15.18 33.72
CA ASP A 166 -11.52 -14.48 35.02
C ASP A 166 -10.05 -14.26 35.41
N GLY A 167 -9.76 -13.13 36.06
CA GLY A 167 -8.39 -12.73 36.42
C GLY A 167 -7.61 -12.00 35.30
N THR A 168 -8.15 -11.92 34.08
CA THR A 168 -7.54 -11.17 32.96
C THR A 168 -8.22 -9.85 32.65
N ILE A 169 -9.27 -9.50 33.39
CA ILE A 169 -10.14 -8.36 33.11
C ILE A 169 -9.61 -7.11 33.78
N THR A 170 -9.46 -6.05 32.98
CA THR A 170 -9.01 -4.74 33.48
C THR A 170 -9.92 -3.62 33.01
N PHE A 171 -10.13 -2.66 33.89
CA PHE A 171 -10.77 -1.38 33.64
C PHE A 171 -9.74 -0.27 33.60
N TYR A 172 -10.02 0.73 32.78
CA TYR A 172 -9.30 1.99 32.80
C TYR A 172 -10.30 3.12 33.08
N GLU A 173 -10.05 3.81 34.20
CA GLU A 173 -10.91 4.89 34.67
C GLU A 173 -10.25 6.24 34.46
N SER A 174 -10.99 7.22 33.95
CA SER A 174 -10.56 8.61 33.84
C SER A 174 -11.74 9.52 34.20
N GLY A 175 -11.71 10.07 35.41
CA GLY A 175 -12.83 10.84 35.94
C GLY A 175 -14.11 10.00 36.08
N LYS A 176 -15.14 10.35 35.29
CA LYS A 176 -16.41 9.62 35.27
C LYS A 176 -16.44 8.47 34.28
N PHE A 177 -15.53 8.48 33.32
CA PHE A 177 -15.46 7.48 32.26
C PHE A 177 -14.72 6.23 32.73
N THR A 178 -15.29 5.07 32.47
CA THR A 178 -14.69 3.76 32.73
C THR A 178 -14.91 2.86 31.52
N ASP A 179 -13.84 2.28 31.03
CA ASP A 179 -13.87 1.33 29.92
C ASP A 179 -13.23 -0.01 30.25
N LEU A 180 -13.75 -1.08 29.61
CA LEU A 180 -13.13 -2.40 29.54
C LEU A 180 -11.97 -2.36 28.54
N CYS A 181 -10.75 -2.54 28.99
CA CYS A 181 -9.59 -2.43 28.11
C CYS A 181 -8.38 -3.20 28.65
N ARG A 182 -7.50 -3.64 27.73
CA ARG A 182 -6.24 -4.31 28.08
C ARG A 182 -5.08 -3.32 28.30
N GLY A 183 -5.21 -2.10 27.81
CA GLY A 183 -4.11 -1.13 27.81
C GLY A 183 -3.02 -1.43 26.75
N PRO A 184 -1.82 -0.83 26.87
CA PRO A 184 -1.52 0.23 27.82
C PRO A 184 -2.12 1.60 27.42
N HIS A 185 -2.19 2.50 28.41
CA HIS A 185 -2.61 3.89 28.22
C HIS A 185 -1.57 4.87 28.74
N LEU A 186 -1.69 6.13 28.33
CA LEU A 186 -0.95 7.24 28.92
C LEU A 186 -1.38 7.45 30.40
N VAL A 187 -0.58 8.18 31.15
CA VAL A 187 -0.91 8.51 32.56
C VAL A 187 -2.13 9.44 32.67
N ASP A 188 -2.34 10.31 31.69
CA ASP A 188 -3.49 11.18 31.51
C ASP A 188 -3.61 11.61 30.05
N PHE A 189 -4.62 12.44 29.71
CA PHE A 189 -4.83 12.92 28.35
C PHE A 189 -3.93 14.09 27.93
N SER A 190 -3.15 14.67 28.83
CA SER A 190 -2.42 15.94 28.59
C SER A 190 -1.37 15.89 27.46
N PRO A 191 -0.77 14.74 27.08
CA PRO A 191 0.10 14.67 25.92
C PRO A 191 -0.64 14.86 24.57
N ILE A 192 -1.97 14.66 24.52
CA ILE A 192 -2.80 14.76 23.32
C ILE A 192 -3.14 16.23 23.06
N LYS A 193 -2.21 16.96 22.44
CA LYS A 193 -2.34 18.42 22.27
C LYS A 193 -3.07 18.84 20.99
N ALA A 194 -3.16 17.95 20.03
CA ALA A 194 -3.79 18.22 18.74
C ALA A 194 -4.57 16.99 18.28
N LEU A 195 -5.81 17.17 17.88
CA LEU A 195 -6.69 16.09 17.43
C LEU A 195 -7.67 16.58 16.38
N LYS A 196 -8.13 15.67 15.53
CA LYS A 196 -9.13 15.92 14.51
C LYS A 196 -9.99 14.69 14.28
N LEU A 197 -11.30 14.84 14.27
CA LEU A 197 -12.23 13.83 13.77
C LEU A 197 -12.24 13.87 12.24
N ILE A 198 -12.07 12.73 11.60
CA ILE A 198 -11.82 12.66 10.15
C ILE A 198 -13.06 12.24 9.39
N ASN A 199 -13.74 11.17 9.82
CA ASN A 199 -14.84 10.58 9.07
C ASN A 199 -15.78 9.77 9.96
N LEU A 200 -17.02 9.55 9.46
CA LEU A 200 -18.00 8.64 9.99
C LEU A 200 -18.22 7.48 9.01
N ALA A 201 -18.38 6.29 9.54
CA ALA A 201 -18.76 5.11 8.76
C ALA A 201 -19.71 4.21 9.58
N GLY A 202 -20.54 3.43 8.90
CA GLY A 202 -21.26 2.33 9.52
C GLY A 202 -20.34 1.11 9.68
N ALA A 203 -20.39 0.46 10.83
CA ALA A 203 -19.66 -0.77 11.08
C ALA A 203 -20.56 -1.78 11.78
N TYR A 204 -20.75 -2.96 11.20
CA TYR A 204 -21.51 -4.02 11.85
C TYR A 204 -20.76 -4.59 13.04
N TRP A 205 -21.47 -4.80 14.14
CA TRP A 205 -20.86 -5.36 15.35
C TRP A 205 -20.17 -6.70 15.05
N ARG A 206 -18.88 -6.79 15.37
CA ARG A 206 -17.99 -7.93 15.05
C ARG A 206 -17.93 -8.31 13.58
N GLY A 207 -18.22 -7.38 12.68
CA GLY A 207 -18.19 -7.63 11.24
C GLY A 207 -19.33 -8.47 10.68
N ASP A 208 -20.34 -8.80 11.49
CA ASP A 208 -21.49 -9.59 11.09
C ASP A 208 -22.62 -8.70 10.59
N GLU A 209 -22.90 -8.74 9.28
CA GLU A 209 -23.95 -7.94 8.61
C GLU A 209 -25.37 -8.19 9.16
N LYS A 210 -25.61 -9.30 9.88
CA LYS A 210 -26.89 -9.62 10.51
C LYS A 210 -27.06 -8.93 11.86
N ARG A 211 -26.00 -8.33 12.40
CA ARG A 211 -25.98 -7.65 13.69
C ARG A 211 -26.19 -6.15 13.53
N LYS A 212 -26.37 -5.46 14.67
CA LYS A 212 -26.60 -4.02 14.68
C LYS A 212 -25.41 -3.28 14.06
N GLN A 213 -25.70 -2.31 13.20
CA GLN A 213 -24.72 -1.40 12.66
C GLN A 213 -24.45 -0.28 13.68
N LEU A 214 -23.20 -0.13 14.07
CA LEU A 214 -22.67 0.93 14.92
C LEU A 214 -22.15 2.08 14.06
N THR A 215 -22.02 3.26 14.66
CA THR A 215 -21.33 4.39 14.06
C THR A 215 -19.84 4.34 14.42
N ARG A 216 -18.99 4.20 13.42
CA ARG A 216 -17.54 4.26 13.55
C ARG A 216 -17.06 5.68 13.31
N ILE A 217 -16.40 6.28 14.30
CA ILE A 217 -15.77 7.59 14.19
C ILE A 217 -14.27 7.40 14.03
N TYR A 218 -13.73 7.79 12.88
CA TYR A 218 -12.28 7.84 12.64
C TYR A 218 -11.69 9.16 13.08
N ALA A 219 -10.56 9.10 13.75
CA ALA A 219 -9.87 10.29 14.26
C ALA A 219 -8.35 10.13 14.23
N ILE A 220 -7.65 11.26 14.30
CA ILE A 220 -6.21 11.34 14.40
C ILE A 220 -5.81 12.32 15.50
N SER A 221 -4.70 12.05 16.17
CA SER A 221 -4.16 12.94 17.20
C SER A 221 -2.64 12.95 17.20
N PHE A 222 -2.07 14.06 17.67
CA PHE A 222 -0.62 14.31 17.69
C PHE A 222 -0.19 15.00 19.00
N PRO A 223 1.07 14.82 19.42
CA PRO A 223 1.65 15.57 20.54
C PRO A 223 1.82 17.07 20.25
N LYS A 224 1.85 17.48 18.96
CA LYS A 224 2.06 18.85 18.54
C LYS A 224 1.07 19.26 17.44
N LYS A 225 0.57 20.51 17.53
CA LYS A 225 -0.34 21.05 16.52
C LYS A 225 0.28 21.09 15.12
N LYS A 226 1.56 21.40 15.00
CA LYS A 226 2.29 21.44 13.72
C LYS A 226 2.20 20.09 12.99
N GLU A 227 2.35 18.98 13.71
CA GLU A 227 2.29 17.62 13.14
C GLU A 227 0.87 17.31 12.63
N LEU A 228 -0.17 17.74 13.34
CA LEU A 228 -1.56 17.63 12.87
C LEU A 228 -1.79 18.47 11.61
N ASP A 229 -1.33 19.74 11.59
CA ASP A 229 -1.52 20.62 10.45
C ASP A 229 -0.80 20.08 9.19
N GLU A 230 0.41 19.54 9.34
CA GLU A 230 1.16 18.85 8.27
C GLU A 230 0.43 17.61 7.77
N TYR A 231 -0.10 16.79 8.67
CA TYR A 231 -0.89 15.62 8.32
C TYR A 231 -2.17 15.99 7.55
N LEU A 232 -2.92 17.00 8.02
CA LEU A 232 -4.14 17.45 7.34
C LEU A 232 -3.84 18.04 5.95
N ALA A 233 -2.76 18.80 5.81
CA ALA A 233 -2.30 19.30 4.50
C ALA A 233 -1.94 18.14 3.56
N MET A 234 -1.24 17.14 4.05
CA MET A 234 -0.93 15.91 3.30
C MET A 234 -2.21 15.18 2.86
N MET A 235 -3.20 15.04 3.75
CA MET A 235 -4.48 14.39 3.42
C MET A 235 -5.28 15.15 2.37
N GLU A 236 -5.28 16.49 2.43
CA GLU A 236 -5.93 17.32 1.40
C GLU A 236 -5.22 17.20 0.05
N GLU A 237 -3.89 17.16 0.04
CA GLU A 237 -3.13 16.91 -1.18
C GLU A 237 -3.38 15.51 -1.73
N ALA A 238 -3.50 14.48 -0.85
CA ALA A 238 -3.86 13.12 -1.24
C ALA A 238 -5.22 13.06 -1.96
N LYS A 239 -6.24 13.78 -1.45
CA LYS A 239 -7.56 13.85 -2.10
C LYS A 239 -7.48 14.49 -3.50
N LYS A 240 -6.63 15.50 -3.69
CA LYS A 240 -6.44 16.13 -5.00
C LYS A 240 -5.78 15.21 -6.00
N ARG A 241 -4.91 14.30 -5.52
CA ARG A 241 -4.16 13.33 -6.34
C ARG A 241 -4.84 12.00 -6.50
N ASP A 242 -6.01 11.78 -5.89
CA ASP A 242 -6.75 10.52 -5.99
C ASP A 242 -6.88 10.06 -7.45
N HIS A 243 -6.36 8.85 -7.76
CA HIS A 243 -6.32 8.32 -9.12
C HIS A 243 -7.71 8.17 -9.74
N ARG A 244 -8.77 7.96 -8.93
CA ARG A 244 -10.15 7.85 -9.41
C ARG A 244 -10.65 9.18 -9.97
N LYS A 245 -10.30 10.28 -9.28
CA LYS A 245 -10.61 11.65 -9.71
C LYS A 245 -9.77 12.02 -10.95
N LEU A 246 -8.45 11.94 -10.82
CA LEU A 246 -7.54 12.31 -11.90
C LEU A 246 -7.71 11.41 -13.14
N GLY A 247 -7.91 10.11 -12.95
CA GLY A 247 -8.15 9.17 -14.04
C GLY A 247 -9.39 9.52 -14.87
N LYS A 248 -10.47 9.96 -14.21
CA LYS A 248 -11.68 10.47 -14.87
C LYS A 248 -11.42 11.80 -15.59
N GLU A 249 -10.78 12.77 -14.92
CA GLU A 249 -10.48 14.10 -15.46
C GLU A 249 -9.54 14.02 -16.67
N LEU A 250 -8.58 13.11 -16.65
CA LEU A 250 -7.60 12.88 -17.73
C LEU A 250 -8.11 11.91 -18.82
N GLY A 251 -9.26 11.26 -18.62
CA GLY A 251 -9.83 10.30 -19.56
C GLY A 251 -9.00 9.02 -19.71
N LEU A 252 -8.49 8.46 -18.60
CA LEU A 252 -7.61 7.29 -18.63
C LEU A 252 -8.37 5.97 -18.51
N PHE A 253 -9.35 5.88 -17.64
CA PHE A 253 -10.15 4.68 -17.41
C PHE A 253 -11.53 5.01 -16.85
N MET A 254 -12.41 4.02 -16.86
CA MET A 254 -13.73 4.10 -16.24
C MET A 254 -14.17 2.76 -15.66
N PHE A 255 -15.14 2.80 -14.76
CA PHE A 255 -15.90 1.64 -14.29
C PHE A 255 -17.35 1.80 -14.72
N ASN A 256 -18.02 0.68 -14.99
CA ASN A 256 -19.43 0.66 -15.36
C ASN A 256 -20.10 -0.55 -14.71
N ASP A 257 -21.22 -0.33 -14.01
CA ASP A 257 -21.93 -1.38 -13.27
C ASP A 257 -22.50 -2.49 -14.18
N VAL A 258 -22.81 -2.16 -15.45
CA VAL A 258 -23.27 -3.15 -16.44
C VAL A 258 -22.16 -4.13 -16.82
N ILE A 259 -20.90 -3.68 -16.83
CA ILE A 259 -19.75 -4.54 -17.09
C ILE A 259 -19.46 -5.40 -15.84
N GLY A 260 -19.62 -4.82 -14.66
CA GLY A 260 -19.38 -5.48 -13.38
C GLY A 260 -18.41 -4.72 -12.47
N LYS A 261 -18.59 -4.93 -11.17
CA LYS A 261 -17.77 -4.27 -10.14
C LYS A 261 -16.32 -4.80 -10.18
N GLY A 262 -15.36 -3.88 -10.11
CA GLY A 262 -13.93 -4.23 -10.09
C GLY A 262 -13.38 -4.66 -11.45
N LEU A 263 -14.07 -4.36 -12.55
CA LEU A 263 -13.63 -4.60 -13.92
C LEU A 263 -13.39 -3.26 -14.63
N PRO A 264 -12.13 -2.77 -14.68
CA PRO A 264 -11.81 -1.49 -15.27
C PRO A 264 -11.87 -1.53 -16.80
N LEU A 265 -12.40 -0.47 -17.41
CA LEU A 265 -12.32 -0.20 -18.83
C LEU A 265 -11.25 0.86 -19.09
N TRP A 266 -10.24 0.53 -19.85
CA TRP A 266 -9.20 1.46 -20.26
C TRP A 266 -9.69 2.29 -21.45
N LEU A 267 -9.65 3.62 -21.30
CA LEU A 267 -9.96 4.56 -22.37
C LEU A 267 -8.73 4.76 -23.27
N PRO A 268 -8.87 5.36 -24.47
CA PRO A 268 -7.76 5.45 -25.43
C PRO A 268 -6.44 5.99 -24.85
N LYS A 269 -6.50 7.08 -24.07
CA LYS A 269 -5.30 7.66 -23.42
C LYS A 269 -4.68 6.74 -22.36
N GLY A 270 -5.52 6.10 -21.56
CA GLY A 270 -5.05 5.13 -20.56
C GLY A 270 -4.47 3.88 -21.21
N THR A 271 -5.05 3.45 -22.35
CA THR A 271 -4.50 2.35 -23.15
C THR A 271 -3.13 2.69 -23.71
N ASP A 272 -2.95 3.89 -24.28
CA ASP A 272 -1.64 4.35 -24.78
C ASP A 272 -0.59 4.40 -23.66
N LEU A 273 -0.94 4.99 -22.52
CA LEU A 273 -0.06 5.02 -21.33
C LEU A 273 0.35 3.61 -20.90
N ARG A 274 -0.60 2.69 -20.81
CA ARG A 274 -0.35 1.29 -20.46
C ARG A 274 0.54 0.58 -21.48
N LEU A 275 0.29 0.74 -22.77
CA LEU A 275 1.11 0.15 -23.83
C LEU A 275 2.55 0.69 -23.82
N ARG A 276 2.76 1.96 -23.47
CA ARG A 276 4.11 2.54 -23.31
C ARG A 276 4.87 1.90 -22.15
N LEU A 277 4.21 1.71 -21.01
CA LEU A 277 4.80 0.98 -19.88
C LEU A 277 5.17 -0.45 -20.26
N GLN A 278 4.27 -1.16 -20.95
CA GLN A 278 4.51 -2.52 -21.43
C GLN A 278 5.69 -2.57 -22.41
N ASN A 279 5.72 -1.68 -23.40
CA ASN A 279 6.80 -1.60 -24.38
C ASN A 279 8.16 -1.26 -23.72
N PHE A 280 8.15 -0.37 -22.74
CA PHE A 280 9.35 -0.02 -21.97
C PHE A 280 9.92 -1.25 -21.27
N LEU A 281 9.09 -1.96 -20.50
CA LEU A 281 9.51 -3.16 -19.81
C LEU A 281 9.93 -4.27 -20.77
N THR A 282 9.20 -4.49 -21.85
CA THR A 282 9.55 -5.51 -22.88
C THR A 282 10.93 -5.26 -23.49
N LYS A 283 11.29 -4.00 -23.74
CA LYS A 283 12.64 -3.63 -24.22
C LYS A 283 13.72 -3.99 -23.20
N ILE A 284 13.47 -3.72 -21.91
CA ILE A 284 14.39 -4.08 -20.83
C ILE A 284 14.51 -5.60 -20.74
N GLN A 285 13.37 -6.31 -20.67
CA GLN A 285 13.32 -7.78 -20.60
C GLN A 285 14.13 -8.43 -21.72
N LYS A 286 13.98 -7.94 -22.97
CA LYS A 286 14.74 -8.45 -24.10
C LYS A 286 16.26 -8.30 -23.92
N ARG A 287 16.72 -7.19 -23.34
CA ARG A 287 18.17 -6.99 -23.03
C ARG A 287 18.67 -7.96 -21.97
N TYR A 288 17.79 -8.38 -21.05
CA TYR A 288 18.11 -9.36 -20.01
C TYR A 288 17.80 -10.82 -20.40
N GLY A 289 17.50 -11.08 -21.69
CA GLY A 289 17.32 -12.43 -22.24
C GLY A 289 15.99 -13.08 -21.88
N TYR A 290 14.93 -12.31 -21.68
CA TYR A 290 13.58 -12.87 -21.51
C TYR A 290 12.90 -13.12 -22.86
N GLU A 291 12.20 -14.24 -22.93
CA GLU A 291 11.34 -14.62 -24.04
C GLU A 291 9.87 -14.34 -23.69
N GLN A 292 9.14 -13.73 -24.63
CA GLN A 292 7.73 -13.40 -24.40
C GLN A 292 6.86 -14.63 -24.71
N VAL A 293 5.95 -14.90 -23.81
CA VAL A 293 4.92 -15.95 -23.96
C VAL A 293 3.53 -15.34 -23.80
N ILE A 294 2.49 -16.07 -24.18
CA ILE A 294 1.10 -15.67 -23.99
C ILE A 294 0.34 -16.89 -23.53
N THR A 295 -0.35 -16.78 -22.40
CA THR A 295 -1.13 -17.87 -21.81
C THR A 295 -2.64 -17.56 -21.85
N PRO A 296 -3.51 -18.57 -21.83
CA PRO A 296 -4.95 -18.36 -21.89
C PRO A 296 -5.51 -17.81 -20.58
N HIS A 297 -6.68 -17.17 -20.68
CA HIS A 297 -7.41 -16.58 -19.54
C HIS A 297 -8.16 -17.62 -18.69
N ILE A 298 -8.23 -18.85 -19.15
CA ILE A 298 -8.83 -19.99 -18.44
C ILE A 298 -7.88 -21.17 -18.48
N GLY A 299 -7.93 -22.02 -17.46
CA GLY A 299 -7.16 -23.25 -17.39
C GLY A 299 -7.96 -24.36 -16.72
N GLY A 300 -7.69 -25.62 -17.05
CA GLY A 300 -8.31 -26.77 -16.39
C GLY A 300 -8.08 -26.70 -14.88
N LYS A 301 -9.11 -26.97 -14.08
CA LYS A 301 -9.04 -26.91 -12.60
C LYS A 301 -7.89 -27.73 -12.04
N GLN A 302 -7.58 -28.89 -12.67
CA GLN A 302 -6.50 -29.78 -12.24
C GLN A 302 -5.12 -29.08 -12.26
N LEU A 303 -4.89 -28.14 -13.17
CA LEU A 303 -3.66 -27.34 -13.21
C LEU A 303 -3.44 -26.59 -11.90
N TYR A 304 -4.51 -25.99 -11.37
CA TYR A 304 -4.48 -25.21 -10.13
C TYR A 304 -4.54 -26.04 -8.86
N VAL A 305 -5.09 -27.25 -8.92
CA VAL A 305 -4.97 -28.28 -7.86
C VAL A 305 -3.52 -28.73 -7.77
N THR A 306 -2.89 -29.06 -8.91
CA THR A 306 -1.48 -29.48 -8.94
C THR A 306 -0.56 -28.41 -8.36
N SER A 307 -0.76 -27.15 -8.70
CA SER A 307 0.05 -26.04 -8.18
C SER A 307 -0.25 -25.67 -6.73
N GLY A 308 -1.37 -26.10 -6.15
CA GLY A 308 -1.83 -25.72 -4.80
C GLY A 308 -2.63 -24.43 -4.75
N HIS A 309 -2.78 -23.70 -5.85
CA HIS A 309 -3.51 -22.44 -5.86
C HIS A 309 -5.00 -22.62 -5.52
N TRP A 310 -5.61 -23.73 -5.92
CA TRP A 310 -7.00 -24.02 -5.59
C TRP A 310 -7.25 -24.16 -4.09
N GLU A 311 -6.34 -24.80 -3.38
CA GLU A 311 -6.44 -25.00 -1.93
C GLU A 311 -6.23 -23.70 -1.13
N HIS A 312 -5.30 -22.84 -1.60
CA HIS A 312 -4.91 -21.64 -0.87
C HIS A 312 -5.70 -20.39 -1.26
N TYR A 313 -6.17 -20.28 -2.50
CA TYR A 313 -6.91 -19.13 -3.03
C TYR A 313 -8.32 -19.47 -3.54
N GLY A 314 -8.82 -20.66 -3.29
CA GLY A 314 -10.13 -21.08 -3.79
C GLY A 314 -11.28 -20.20 -3.29
N ALA A 315 -11.17 -19.64 -2.08
CA ALA A 315 -12.16 -18.72 -1.52
C ALA A 315 -12.21 -17.36 -2.27
N ASP A 316 -11.05 -16.92 -2.79
CA ASP A 316 -10.90 -15.67 -3.55
C ASP A 316 -10.92 -15.90 -5.06
N SER A 317 -11.32 -17.08 -5.51
CA SER A 317 -11.45 -17.42 -6.92
C SER A 317 -12.91 -17.28 -7.37
N PHE A 318 -13.08 -16.96 -8.66
CA PHE A 318 -14.37 -17.15 -9.29
C PHE A 318 -14.75 -18.63 -9.25
N ARG A 319 -16.06 -18.93 -9.18
CA ARG A 319 -16.52 -20.32 -9.22
C ARG A 319 -16.05 -21.00 -10.52
N PRO A 320 -15.75 -22.32 -10.49
CA PRO A 320 -15.39 -23.06 -11.68
C PRO A 320 -16.46 -22.93 -12.78
N ILE A 321 -15.98 -22.80 -14.01
CA ILE A 321 -16.80 -22.82 -15.21
C ILE A 321 -16.99 -24.28 -15.60
N THR A 322 -18.24 -24.73 -15.64
CA THR A 322 -18.60 -26.08 -16.10
C THR A 322 -18.87 -26.07 -17.59
N THR A 323 -18.53 -27.16 -18.27
CA THR A 323 -18.78 -27.35 -19.69
C THR A 323 -19.90 -28.38 -19.90
N PRO A 324 -20.36 -28.63 -21.17
CA PRO A 324 -21.29 -29.69 -21.46
C PRO A 324 -20.75 -31.12 -21.17
N GLU A 325 -19.44 -31.28 -21.04
CA GLU A 325 -18.82 -32.56 -20.67
C GLU A 325 -18.87 -32.74 -19.15
N GLU A 326 -19.40 -33.87 -18.70
CA GLU A 326 -19.52 -34.19 -17.27
C GLU A 326 -18.15 -34.31 -16.62
N GLY A 327 -17.93 -33.56 -15.54
CA GLY A 327 -16.69 -33.56 -14.76
C GLY A 327 -15.59 -32.64 -15.31
N GLU A 328 -15.82 -31.96 -16.44
CA GLU A 328 -14.88 -30.98 -16.97
C GLU A 328 -15.12 -29.59 -16.32
N GLU A 329 -14.11 -29.08 -15.62
CA GLU A 329 -14.14 -27.78 -14.96
C GLU A 329 -12.94 -26.93 -15.33
N TYR A 330 -13.19 -25.66 -15.63
CA TYR A 330 -12.16 -24.64 -15.87
C TYR A 330 -12.23 -23.55 -14.82
N LEU A 331 -11.10 -22.91 -14.53
CA LEU A 331 -11.02 -21.69 -13.71
C LEU A 331 -10.59 -20.51 -14.58
N LEU A 332 -11.13 -19.32 -14.28
CA LEU A 332 -10.47 -18.09 -14.69
C LEU A 332 -9.08 -18.07 -14.04
N THR A 333 -8.05 -17.77 -14.81
CA THR A 333 -6.65 -17.84 -14.39
C THR A 333 -6.40 -16.96 -13.14
N PRO A 334 -6.16 -17.53 -11.96
CA PRO A 334 -5.86 -16.76 -10.76
C PRO A 334 -4.39 -16.36 -10.66
N MET A 335 -3.51 -17.11 -11.36
CA MET A 335 -2.06 -16.93 -11.43
C MET A 335 -1.52 -17.57 -12.72
N ASN A 336 -0.47 -16.96 -13.33
CA ASN A 336 0.10 -17.45 -14.60
C ASN A 336 1.20 -18.50 -14.41
N CYS A 337 1.81 -18.59 -13.24
CA CYS A 337 2.94 -19.49 -12.98
C CYS A 337 2.71 -20.98 -13.36
N PRO A 338 1.52 -21.59 -13.15
CA PRO A 338 1.30 -22.96 -13.58
C PRO A 338 1.43 -23.17 -15.09
N HIS A 339 0.99 -22.19 -15.88
CA HIS A 339 1.11 -22.24 -17.34
C HIS A 339 2.58 -22.20 -17.78
N HIS A 340 3.41 -21.34 -17.17
CA HIS A 340 4.83 -21.26 -17.47
C HIS A 340 5.57 -22.55 -17.10
N CYS A 341 5.18 -23.21 -16.01
CA CYS A 341 5.68 -24.55 -15.69
C CYS A 341 5.39 -25.56 -16.81
N MET A 342 4.17 -25.52 -17.38
CA MET A 342 3.81 -26.40 -18.48
C MET A 342 4.57 -26.08 -19.78
N ILE A 343 4.86 -24.79 -20.06
CA ILE A 343 5.70 -24.38 -21.20
C ILE A 343 7.13 -24.91 -21.01
N PHE A 344 7.71 -24.76 -19.81
CA PHE A 344 9.04 -25.28 -19.52
C PHE A 344 9.10 -26.80 -19.70
N ARG A 345 8.09 -27.53 -19.23
CA ARG A 345 8.00 -28.99 -19.29
C ARG A 345 7.78 -29.56 -20.69
N ASN A 346 7.35 -28.74 -21.66
CA ASN A 346 6.99 -29.17 -23.02
C ASN A 346 8.15 -29.84 -23.77
N GLU A 347 9.39 -29.56 -23.41
CA GLU A 347 10.60 -30.09 -24.05
C GLU A 347 11.62 -30.55 -23.01
N PRO A 348 12.42 -31.58 -23.36
CA PRO A 348 13.58 -31.94 -22.54
C PRO A 348 14.57 -30.77 -22.43
N ARG A 349 15.04 -30.47 -21.23
CA ARG A 349 15.95 -29.36 -20.96
C ARG A 349 17.34 -29.83 -20.58
N SER A 350 18.36 -29.08 -21.04
CA SER A 350 19.74 -29.30 -20.67
C SER A 350 20.22 -28.17 -19.72
N TYR A 351 21.15 -28.49 -18.82
CA TYR A 351 21.79 -27.49 -17.95
C TYR A 351 22.43 -26.33 -18.71
N LYS A 352 22.78 -26.52 -20.01
CA LYS A 352 23.37 -25.49 -20.88
C LYS A 352 22.36 -24.43 -21.32
N GLU A 353 21.07 -24.77 -21.32
CA GLU A 353 19.99 -23.87 -21.70
C GLU A 353 19.54 -22.96 -20.55
N LEU A 354 19.87 -23.38 -19.30
CA LEU A 354 19.47 -22.63 -18.11
C LEU A 354 20.44 -21.46 -17.84
N PRO A 355 19.92 -20.28 -17.45
CA PRO A 355 18.53 -20.01 -17.06
C PRO A 355 17.60 -19.72 -18.25
N ILE A 356 16.39 -20.25 -18.21
CA ILE A 356 15.29 -19.94 -19.14
C ILE A 356 14.38 -18.91 -18.47
N ARG A 357 13.99 -17.85 -19.20
CA ARG A 357 13.23 -16.72 -18.66
C ARG A 357 12.01 -16.44 -19.52
N TYR A 358 10.82 -16.81 -19.05
CA TYR A 358 9.56 -16.49 -19.71
C TYR A 358 8.91 -15.26 -19.09
N ALA A 359 8.37 -14.37 -19.92
CA ALA A 359 7.68 -13.17 -19.48
C ALA A 359 6.39 -12.96 -20.26
N GLU A 360 5.35 -12.47 -19.60
CA GLU A 360 4.11 -12.04 -20.24
C GLU A 360 3.47 -10.87 -19.48
N PHE A 361 2.57 -10.16 -20.17
CA PHE A 361 1.58 -9.33 -19.50
C PHE A 361 0.30 -10.16 -19.35
N GLY A 362 0.30 -11.02 -18.35
CA GLY A 362 -0.76 -11.99 -18.11
C GLY A 362 -1.93 -11.41 -17.34
N THR A 363 -3.16 -11.66 -17.81
CA THR A 363 -4.35 -11.24 -17.10
C THR A 363 -4.75 -12.30 -16.08
N VAL A 364 -4.96 -11.88 -14.84
CA VAL A 364 -5.40 -12.73 -13.73
C VAL A 364 -6.71 -12.23 -13.14
N TYR A 365 -7.46 -13.14 -12.53
CA TYR A 365 -8.81 -12.91 -12.04
C TYR A 365 -8.92 -13.35 -10.58
N ARG A 366 -9.39 -12.45 -9.71
CA ARG A 366 -9.63 -12.73 -8.28
C ARG A 366 -10.97 -12.18 -7.88
N TYR A 367 -11.76 -12.99 -7.15
CA TYR A 367 -13.05 -12.55 -6.66
C TYR A 367 -12.89 -11.78 -5.35
N GLU A 368 -12.37 -10.54 -5.47
CA GLU A 368 -12.30 -9.62 -4.34
C GLU A 368 -13.71 -9.25 -3.86
N GLN A 369 -13.92 -9.17 -2.55
CA GLN A 369 -15.19 -8.79 -1.97
C GLN A 369 -15.56 -7.36 -2.35
N SER A 370 -16.85 -7.08 -2.54
CA SER A 370 -17.30 -5.76 -3.02
C SER A 370 -16.89 -4.59 -2.12
N GLY A 371 -16.76 -4.81 -0.81
CA GLY A 371 -16.33 -3.80 0.16
C GLY A 371 -14.82 -3.48 0.11
N GLU A 372 -14.03 -4.33 -0.54
CA GLU A 372 -12.57 -4.17 -0.67
C GLU A 372 -12.17 -3.48 -1.97
N LEU A 373 -13.06 -3.40 -2.95
CA LEU A 373 -12.77 -2.80 -4.25
C LEU A 373 -12.49 -1.29 -4.12
N HIS A 374 -11.37 -0.84 -4.71
CA HIS A 374 -10.96 0.56 -4.60
C HIS A 374 -10.26 1.06 -5.87
N GLY A 375 -11.01 1.68 -6.78
CA GLY A 375 -10.48 2.20 -8.04
C GLY A 375 -9.64 1.14 -8.77
N LEU A 376 -8.48 1.53 -9.28
CA LEU A 376 -7.52 0.60 -9.90
C LEU A 376 -6.63 -0.13 -8.91
N THR A 377 -6.59 0.27 -7.63
CA THR A 377 -5.68 -0.34 -6.64
C THR A 377 -6.15 -1.72 -6.18
N ARG A 378 -7.46 -1.99 -6.21
CA ARG A 378 -8.03 -3.30 -5.91
C ARG A 378 -9.20 -3.61 -6.84
N VAL A 379 -8.98 -4.54 -7.74
CA VAL A 379 -9.86 -4.90 -8.87
C VAL A 379 -10.03 -6.42 -8.96
N ARG A 380 -11.01 -6.89 -9.75
CA ARG A 380 -11.29 -8.33 -9.95
C ARG A 380 -10.60 -8.91 -11.19
N SER A 381 -10.18 -8.06 -12.12
CA SER A 381 -9.39 -8.43 -13.29
C SER A 381 -8.24 -7.45 -13.42
N PHE A 382 -7.02 -7.94 -13.46
CA PHE A 382 -5.81 -7.12 -13.59
C PHE A 382 -4.75 -7.83 -14.40
N THR A 383 -3.83 -7.06 -14.94
CA THR A 383 -2.70 -7.58 -15.73
C THR A 383 -1.43 -7.51 -14.92
N GLN A 384 -0.75 -8.65 -14.76
CA GLN A 384 0.58 -8.71 -14.17
C GLN A 384 1.65 -8.67 -15.25
N ASP A 385 2.74 -7.96 -14.99
CA ASP A 385 3.99 -8.06 -15.74
C ASP A 385 4.79 -9.28 -15.26
N ASP A 386 4.16 -10.43 -15.39
CA ASP A 386 4.57 -11.67 -14.77
C ASP A 386 5.71 -12.33 -15.55
N ALA A 387 6.71 -12.79 -14.83
CA ALA A 387 7.76 -13.59 -15.44
C ALA A 387 8.32 -14.62 -14.48
N HIS A 388 8.79 -15.71 -15.06
CA HIS A 388 9.32 -16.86 -14.35
C HIS A 388 10.67 -17.27 -14.93
N ILE A 389 11.64 -17.38 -14.05
CA ILE A 389 13.00 -17.79 -14.38
C ILE A 389 13.18 -19.21 -13.86
N PHE A 390 13.52 -20.12 -14.76
CA PHE A 390 13.88 -21.51 -14.42
C PHE A 390 15.41 -21.60 -14.49
N CYS A 391 16.04 -21.82 -13.35
CA CYS A 391 17.51 -21.80 -13.25
C CYS A 391 18.04 -22.96 -12.40
N ARG A 392 19.35 -23.20 -12.50
CA ARG A 392 20.03 -24.12 -11.60
C ARG A 392 20.18 -23.50 -10.20
N PRO A 393 20.29 -24.32 -9.13
CA PRO A 393 20.50 -23.80 -7.78
C PRO A 393 21.69 -22.83 -7.63
N ASP A 394 22.78 -23.05 -8.39
CA ASP A 394 23.97 -22.19 -8.38
C ASP A 394 23.76 -20.82 -9.09
N GLN A 395 22.69 -20.67 -9.88
CA GLN A 395 22.36 -19.44 -10.61
C GLN A 395 21.36 -18.55 -9.85
N VAL A 396 20.69 -19.03 -8.81
CA VAL A 396 19.58 -18.35 -8.12
C VAL A 396 19.98 -16.92 -7.69
N LYS A 397 21.12 -16.79 -7.04
CA LYS A 397 21.58 -15.51 -6.51
C LYS A 397 21.84 -14.49 -7.64
N GLU A 398 22.51 -14.90 -8.71
CA GLU A 398 22.81 -14.02 -9.85
C GLU A 398 21.53 -13.58 -10.56
N GLU A 399 20.60 -14.51 -10.79
CA GLU A 399 19.31 -14.18 -11.41
C GLU A 399 18.47 -13.25 -10.54
N PHE A 400 18.49 -13.45 -9.23
CA PHE A 400 17.80 -12.58 -8.29
C PHE A 400 18.34 -11.15 -8.34
N ILE A 401 19.68 -10.98 -8.37
CA ILE A 401 20.32 -9.67 -8.51
C ILE A 401 19.95 -8.99 -9.83
N ARG A 402 19.91 -9.73 -10.95
CA ARG A 402 19.48 -9.19 -12.25
C ARG A 402 18.04 -8.67 -12.23
N VAL A 403 17.14 -9.35 -11.50
CA VAL A 403 15.77 -8.85 -11.33
C VAL A 403 15.73 -7.57 -10.51
N MET A 404 16.54 -7.46 -9.44
CA MET A 404 16.67 -6.20 -8.69
C MET A 404 17.11 -5.04 -9.58
N GLU A 405 18.07 -5.26 -10.48
CA GLU A 405 18.53 -4.26 -11.45
C GLU A 405 17.41 -3.78 -12.38
N ILE A 406 16.58 -4.69 -12.87
CA ILE A 406 15.41 -4.35 -13.70
C ILE A 406 14.45 -3.43 -12.91
N ILE A 407 14.19 -3.73 -11.64
CA ILE A 407 13.31 -2.93 -10.78
C ILE A 407 13.90 -1.53 -10.55
N GLU A 408 15.21 -1.44 -10.29
CA GLU A 408 15.92 -0.16 -10.12
C GLU A 408 15.83 0.72 -11.38
N ILE A 409 16.01 0.13 -12.58
CA ILE A 409 15.84 0.84 -13.87
C ILE A 409 14.43 1.40 -14.00
N ILE A 410 13.41 0.61 -13.67
CA ILE A 410 12.00 1.03 -13.74
C ILE A 410 11.72 2.19 -12.78
N PHE A 411 12.15 2.06 -11.53
CA PHE A 411 11.90 3.09 -10.52
C PHE A 411 12.57 4.40 -10.87
N LYS A 412 13.80 4.35 -11.37
CA LYS A 412 14.51 5.53 -11.87
C LYS A 412 13.77 6.22 -13.02
N ALA A 413 13.34 5.45 -14.04
CA ALA A 413 12.65 5.99 -15.22
C ALA A 413 11.29 6.65 -14.89
N LEU A 414 10.71 6.35 -13.72
CA LEU A 414 9.43 6.86 -13.24
C LEU A 414 9.56 7.78 -12.02
N SER A 415 10.81 8.15 -11.66
CA SER A 415 11.13 9.07 -10.55
C SER A 415 10.61 8.58 -9.19
N PHE A 416 10.63 7.26 -8.97
CA PHE A 416 10.44 6.68 -7.65
C PHE A 416 11.78 6.64 -6.90
N ASP A 417 12.26 7.81 -6.47
CA ASP A 417 13.59 7.98 -5.87
C ASP A 417 13.74 7.34 -4.49
N LYS A 418 12.63 7.04 -3.82
CA LYS A 418 12.61 6.49 -2.46
C LYS A 418 11.79 5.20 -2.43
N PHE A 419 12.47 4.10 -2.24
CA PHE A 419 11.85 2.82 -1.97
C PHE A 419 12.51 2.13 -0.76
N GLU A 420 11.77 1.27 -0.12
CA GLU A 420 12.23 0.42 0.98
C GLU A 420 12.08 -1.04 0.53
N ALA A 421 13.04 -1.88 0.87
CA ALA A 421 12.93 -3.31 0.62
C ALA A 421 12.38 -4.03 1.87
N GLN A 422 11.52 -5.02 1.65
CA GLN A 422 10.96 -5.86 2.70
C GLN A 422 11.16 -7.32 2.35
N ILE A 423 11.93 -8.04 3.17
CA ILE A 423 12.07 -9.49 3.07
C ILE A 423 10.92 -10.11 3.85
N SER A 424 10.02 -10.80 3.15
CA SER A 424 8.86 -11.46 3.73
C SER A 424 9.16 -12.95 3.87
N LEU A 425 9.30 -13.42 5.11
CA LEU A 425 9.61 -14.79 5.47
C LEU A 425 8.36 -15.53 5.94
N ARG A 426 8.43 -16.88 6.01
CA ARG A 426 7.34 -17.68 6.56
C ARG A 426 7.15 -17.42 8.05
N ASP A 427 5.92 -17.66 8.52
CA ASP A 427 5.56 -17.61 9.94
C ASP A 427 6.19 -18.82 10.65
N PRO A 428 7.10 -18.64 11.61
CA PRO A 428 7.72 -19.73 12.34
C PRO A 428 6.73 -20.51 13.21
N ASP A 429 5.65 -19.87 13.66
CA ASP A 429 4.66 -20.42 14.56
C ASP A 429 3.48 -21.09 13.84
N ASN A 430 3.29 -20.80 12.55
CA ASN A 430 2.19 -21.33 11.74
C ASN A 430 2.67 -21.86 10.38
N LYS A 431 3.36 -22.98 10.39
CA LYS A 431 3.90 -23.61 9.18
C LYS A 431 2.84 -24.24 8.27
N THR A 432 1.63 -24.45 8.73
CA THR A 432 0.55 -25.11 7.97
C THR A 432 0.06 -24.28 6.78
N LYS A 433 0.36 -22.99 6.76
CA LYS A 433 0.07 -22.09 5.63
C LYS A 433 0.95 -22.35 4.40
N TYR A 434 2.06 -23.08 4.54
CA TYR A 434 3.13 -23.12 3.56
C TYR A 434 3.31 -24.54 3.02
N VAL A 435 3.63 -24.63 1.73
CA VAL A 435 3.93 -25.91 1.06
C VAL A 435 5.44 -26.12 0.98
N GLY A 436 5.86 -27.40 0.88
CA GLY A 436 7.25 -27.80 0.70
C GLY A 436 7.99 -28.12 2.00
N SER A 437 9.26 -28.50 1.85
CA SER A 437 10.12 -28.93 2.96
C SER A 437 10.78 -27.74 3.68
N ASP A 438 11.10 -27.91 4.95
CA ASP A 438 11.88 -26.92 5.72
C ASP A 438 13.25 -26.64 5.08
N GLU A 439 13.85 -27.64 4.43
CA GLU A 439 15.13 -27.49 3.73
C GLU A 439 15.01 -26.54 2.51
N ASN A 440 13.96 -26.70 1.70
CA ASN A 440 13.68 -25.81 0.57
C ASN A 440 13.45 -24.37 1.01
N TRP A 441 12.69 -24.20 2.09
CA TRP A 441 12.45 -22.88 2.67
C TRP A 441 13.74 -22.22 3.17
N ALA A 442 14.58 -22.96 3.89
CA ALA A 442 15.84 -22.41 4.39
C ALA A 442 16.78 -21.97 3.25
N LYS A 443 16.85 -22.74 2.15
CA LYS A 443 17.63 -22.38 0.96
C LYS A 443 17.10 -21.12 0.29
N ALA A 444 15.78 -21.00 0.13
CA ALA A 444 15.14 -19.87 -0.50
C ALA A 444 15.31 -18.58 0.34
N GLU A 445 15.10 -18.68 1.65
CA GLU A 445 15.26 -17.56 2.59
C GLU A 445 16.72 -17.07 2.62
N ALA A 446 17.69 -17.99 2.66
CA ALA A 446 19.11 -17.65 2.63
C ALA A 446 19.49 -16.91 1.32
N ALA A 447 19.02 -17.40 0.17
CA ALA A 447 19.32 -16.79 -1.14
C ALA A 447 18.86 -15.32 -1.22
N ILE A 448 17.67 -15.00 -0.71
CA ILE A 448 17.15 -13.62 -0.68
C ILE A 448 18.00 -12.73 0.23
N VAL A 449 18.30 -13.20 1.45
CA VAL A 449 19.09 -12.43 2.43
C VAL A 449 20.48 -12.16 1.90
N GLU A 450 21.14 -13.14 1.28
CA GLU A 450 22.47 -13.00 0.69
C GLU A 450 22.47 -12.01 -0.49
N ALA A 451 21.48 -12.06 -1.38
CA ALA A 451 21.37 -11.14 -2.50
C ALA A 451 21.19 -9.69 -2.03
N CYS A 452 20.35 -9.46 -1.01
CA CYS A 452 20.17 -8.13 -0.43
C CYS A 452 21.47 -7.59 0.21
N LYS A 453 22.23 -8.45 0.91
CA LYS A 453 23.52 -8.07 1.49
C LYS A 453 24.54 -7.69 0.43
N GLU A 454 24.64 -8.46 -0.66
CA GLU A 454 25.59 -8.20 -1.75
C GLU A 454 25.29 -6.87 -2.47
N LYS A 455 24.02 -6.55 -2.65
CA LYS A 455 23.58 -5.27 -3.24
C LYS A 455 23.62 -4.10 -2.25
N ASN A 456 24.00 -4.33 -0.98
CA ASN A 456 23.91 -3.33 0.09
C ASN A 456 22.50 -2.70 0.20
N LEU A 457 21.47 -3.48 -0.09
CA LEU A 457 20.07 -3.05 -0.02
C LEU A 457 19.57 -3.23 1.42
N PRO A 458 19.31 -2.12 2.15
CA PRO A 458 18.72 -2.23 3.47
C PRO A 458 17.30 -2.77 3.36
N ALA A 459 17.05 -3.93 3.95
CA ALA A 459 15.76 -4.57 3.91
C ALA A 459 15.25 -4.85 5.33
N ARG A 460 13.97 -4.52 5.56
CA ARG A 460 13.25 -4.90 6.77
C ARG A 460 12.79 -6.36 6.63
N VAL A 461 12.93 -7.14 7.69
CA VAL A 461 12.45 -8.52 7.71
C VAL A 461 11.08 -8.56 8.39
N GLU A 462 10.11 -9.20 7.71
CA GLU A 462 8.75 -9.44 8.21
C GLU A 462 8.43 -10.93 8.13
N TYR A 463 7.90 -11.47 9.23
CA TYR A 463 7.48 -12.87 9.32
C TYR A 463 5.97 -13.00 9.07
N GLY A 464 5.57 -14.12 8.43
CA GLY A 464 4.16 -14.39 8.15
C GLY A 464 3.63 -13.84 6.82
N GLU A 465 4.42 -12.99 6.14
CA GLU A 465 4.05 -12.30 4.89
C GLU A 465 4.56 -13.00 3.62
N ALA A 466 5.24 -14.14 3.74
CA ALA A 466 5.68 -14.94 2.59
C ALA A 466 4.49 -15.50 1.80
N ALA A 467 4.71 -15.76 0.49
CA ALA A 467 3.76 -16.54 -0.29
C ALA A 467 3.71 -17.99 0.22
N PHE A 468 2.62 -18.71 -0.04
CA PHE A 468 2.48 -20.08 0.46
C PHE A 468 3.54 -21.04 -0.11
N TYR A 469 4.16 -20.70 -1.23
CA TYR A 469 5.16 -21.51 -1.94
C TYR A 469 6.60 -21.03 -1.79
N GLY A 470 6.84 -19.82 -1.26
CA GLY A 470 8.21 -19.30 -1.10
C GLY A 470 8.30 -17.92 -0.46
N PRO A 471 9.49 -17.59 0.07
CA PRO A 471 9.77 -16.26 0.59
C PRO A 471 9.86 -15.23 -0.55
N LYS A 472 9.70 -13.95 -0.20
CA LYS A 472 9.69 -12.88 -1.19
C LYS A 472 10.46 -11.64 -0.72
N LEU A 473 10.97 -10.88 -1.70
CA LEU A 473 11.45 -9.52 -1.54
C LEU A 473 10.43 -8.58 -2.17
N ASP A 474 9.81 -7.73 -1.36
CA ASP A 474 8.86 -6.72 -1.79
C ASP A 474 9.53 -5.35 -1.82
N PHE A 475 9.22 -4.57 -2.86
CA PHE A 475 9.66 -3.19 -3.00
C PHE A 475 8.52 -2.25 -2.64
N MET A 476 8.69 -1.57 -1.51
CA MET A 476 7.74 -0.60 -0.98
C MET A 476 8.17 0.79 -1.43
N VAL A 477 7.40 1.40 -2.33
CA VAL A 477 7.65 2.79 -2.75
C VAL A 477 6.83 3.76 -1.92
N LYS A 478 7.38 4.95 -1.72
CA LYS A 478 6.64 6.09 -1.16
C LYS A 478 6.23 7.01 -2.29
N ASP A 479 4.94 7.29 -2.39
CA ASP A 479 4.45 8.27 -3.34
C ASP A 479 4.87 9.70 -2.93
N ALA A 480 4.57 10.70 -3.78
CA ALA A 480 4.97 12.09 -3.55
C ALA A 480 4.43 12.72 -2.25
N ILE A 481 3.47 12.09 -1.60
CA ILE A 481 2.88 12.51 -0.32
C ILE A 481 3.20 11.57 0.83
N GLY A 482 4.14 10.61 0.62
CA GLY A 482 4.69 9.74 1.65
C GLY A 482 3.89 8.48 1.97
N ARG A 483 2.82 8.14 1.20
CA ARG A 483 2.10 6.87 1.38
C ARG A 483 2.93 5.71 0.83
N ARG A 484 2.94 4.60 1.56
CA ARG A 484 3.66 3.37 1.18
C ARG A 484 2.78 2.50 0.28
N TRP A 485 3.38 1.99 -0.80
CA TRP A 485 2.76 1.09 -1.75
C TRP A 485 3.68 -0.08 -2.07
N GLN A 486 3.18 -1.29 -1.94
CA GLN A 486 3.87 -2.47 -2.46
C GLN A 486 3.68 -2.52 -3.98
N LEU A 487 4.77 -2.43 -4.72
CA LEU A 487 4.81 -2.54 -6.18
C LEU A 487 5.56 -3.81 -6.60
N GLY A 488 6.86 -3.72 -6.83
CA GLY A 488 7.65 -4.86 -7.32
C GLY A 488 7.79 -5.98 -6.29
N THR A 489 7.78 -7.23 -6.77
CA THR A 489 7.99 -8.42 -5.96
C THR A 489 8.90 -9.41 -6.69
N ILE A 490 9.81 -10.06 -5.95
CA ILE A 490 10.64 -11.19 -6.39
C ILE A 490 10.46 -12.32 -5.39
N GLN A 491 10.26 -13.55 -5.86
CA GLN A 491 10.02 -14.73 -5.01
C GLN A 491 10.90 -15.88 -5.48
N VAL A 492 11.47 -16.62 -4.53
CA VAL A 492 12.24 -17.84 -4.82
C VAL A 492 11.41 -19.05 -4.47
N ASP A 493 11.27 -19.97 -5.41
CA ASP A 493 10.36 -21.11 -5.31
C ASP A 493 11.05 -22.42 -5.69
N TYR A 494 11.16 -23.32 -4.74
CA TYR A 494 11.60 -24.70 -4.91
C TYR A 494 10.42 -25.67 -5.01
N ASN A 495 9.20 -25.24 -4.73
CA ASN A 495 8.03 -26.08 -4.53
C ASN A 495 7.25 -26.34 -5.82
N LEU A 496 6.95 -25.30 -6.61
CA LEU A 496 6.25 -25.50 -7.90
C LEU A 496 7.04 -26.38 -8.88
N PRO A 497 8.37 -26.24 -9.04
CA PRO A 497 9.16 -27.19 -9.84
C PRO A 497 8.99 -28.64 -9.40
N GLU A 498 8.89 -28.91 -8.10
CA GLU A 498 8.66 -30.24 -7.56
C GLU A 498 7.24 -30.72 -7.86
N ARG A 499 6.22 -29.90 -7.62
CA ARG A 499 4.82 -30.26 -7.83
C ARG A 499 4.48 -30.51 -9.30
N PHE A 500 5.14 -29.80 -10.23
CA PHE A 500 4.99 -30.01 -11.68
C PHE A 500 5.98 -31.01 -12.26
N ASP A 501 6.81 -31.65 -11.42
CA ASP A 501 7.84 -32.61 -11.84
C ASP A 501 8.73 -32.06 -12.98
N LEU A 502 9.20 -30.81 -12.80
CA LEU A 502 10.08 -30.15 -13.77
C LEU A 502 11.50 -30.70 -13.64
N GLU A 503 12.15 -31.01 -14.78
CA GLU A 503 13.48 -31.61 -14.80
C GLU A 503 14.36 -30.97 -15.88
N TYR A 504 15.68 -30.98 -15.65
CA TYR A 504 16.69 -30.74 -16.67
C TYR A 504 17.81 -31.80 -16.53
N ILE A 505 18.53 -32.08 -17.62
CA ILE A 505 19.68 -32.97 -17.61
C ILE A 505 20.93 -32.19 -17.25
N GLY A 506 21.60 -32.58 -16.17
CA GLY A 506 22.84 -31.98 -15.70
C GLY A 506 24.07 -32.36 -16.54
N ASN A 507 25.24 -31.83 -16.20
CA ASN A 507 26.52 -32.19 -16.81
C ASN A 507 26.99 -33.62 -16.46
N ASP A 508 26.35 -34.21 -15.46
CA ASP A 508 26.52 -35.59 -15.01
C ASP A 508 25.58 -36.57 -15.73
N ASN A 509 24.83 -36.10 -16.72
CA ASN A 509 23.79 -36.85 -17.43
C ASN A 509 22.65 -37.37 -16.52
N GLN A 510 22.48 -36.78 -15.33
CA GLN A 510 21.39 -37.12 -14.44
C GLN A 510 20.30 -36.05 -14.52
N LYS A 511 19.11 -36.45 -14.09
CA LYS A 511 17.96 -35.51 -13.95
C LYS A 511 18.12 -34.69 -12.70
N HIS A 512 17.95 -33.36 -12.83
CA HIS A 512 17.97 -32.42 -11.76
C HIS A 512 16.72 -31.55 -11.77
N ARG A 513 16.33 -31.02 -10.62
CA ARG A 513 15.19 -30.11 -10.45
C ARG A 513 15.64 -28.65 -10.59
N PRO A 514 15.03 -27.85 -11.46
CA PRO A 514 15.31 -26.41 -11.50
C PRO A 514 14.73 -25.71 -10.26
N VAL A 515 15.26 -24.53 -9.98
CA VAL A 515 14.65 -23.55 -9.07
C VAL A 515 13.88 -22.54 -9.91
N MET A 516 12.75 -22.07 -9.40
CA MET A 516 11.93 -21.07 -10.06
C MET A 516 12.02 -19.74 -9.32
N ILE A 517 12.17 -18.65 -10.07
CA ILE A 517 12.09 -17.29 -9.53
C ILE A 517 10.89 -16.61 -10.19
N HIS A 518 9.94 -16.17 -9.40
CA HIS A 518 8.82 -15.36 -9.83
C HIS A 518 9.18 -13.89 -9.68
N ARG A 519 8.82 -13.07 -10.65
CA ARG A 519 9.00 -11.64 -10.53
C ARG A 519 7.92 -10.85 -11.26
N ALA A 520 7.49 -9.76 -10.66
CA ALA A 520 6.58 -8.78 -11.23
C ALA A 520 7.02 -7.38 -10.77
N PRO A 521 7.86 -6.67 -11.55
CA PRO A 521 8.36 -5.33 -11.22
C PRO A 521 7.27 -4.27 -11.02
N PHE A 522 6.24 -4.26 -11.88
CA PHE A 522 5.07 -3.40 -11.68
C PHE A 522 4.07 -4.03 -10.73
N GLY A 523 4.04 -5.36 -10.63
CA GLY A 523 2.98 -6.11 -9.98
C GLY A 523 1.70 -6.08 -10.82
N SER A 524 0.60 -5.54 -10.28
CA SER A 524 -0.60 -5.26 -11.07
C SER A 524 -0.42 -3.95 -11.84
N MET A 525 -0.58 -3.98 -13.16
CA MET A 525 -0.54 -2.78 -14.02
C MET A 525 -1.59 -1.76 -13.60
N GLU A 526 -2.76 -2.20 -13.18
CA GLU A 526 -3.84 -1.35 -12.70
C GLU A 526 -3.42 -0.60 -11.42
N ARG A 527 -2.91 -1.32 -10.41
CA ARG A 527 -2.40 -0.72 -9.17
C ARG A 527 -1.20 0.20 -9.45
N PHE A 528 -0.29 -0.24 -10.30
CA PHE A 528 0.88 0.54 -10.66
C PHE A 528 0.51 1.87 -11.30
N VAL A 529 -0.41 1.88 -12.27
CA VAL A 529 -0.91 3.10 -12.91
C VAL A 529 -1.65 3.99 -11.89
N ALA A 530 -2.45 3.41 -10.98
CA ALA A 530 -3.07 4.19 -9.91
C ALA A 530 -2.02 4.92 -9.06
N VAL A 531 -1.01 4.21 -8.58
CA VAL A 531 0.09 4.78 -7.78
C VAL A 531 0.87 5.82 -8.58
N LEU A 532 1.13 5.57 -9.86
CA LEU A 532 1.81 6.51 -10.76
C LEU A 532 1.00 7.80 -10.96
N ILE A 533 -0.32 7.71 -11.17
CA ILE A 533 -1.21 8.88 -11.25
C ILE A 533 -1.12 9.71 -9.96
N GLU A 534 -1.19 9.07 -8.81
CA GLU A 534 -1.14 9.74 -7.51
C GLU A 534 0.24 10.32 -7.20
N HIS A 535 1.32 9.60 -7.54
CA HIS A 535 2.70 10.04 -7.39
C HIS A 535 2.98 11.29 -8.23
N THR A 536 2.67 11.25 -9.52
CA THR A 536 2.91 12.36 -10.45
C THR A 536 1.86 13.47 -10.35
N GLY A 537 0.73 13.21 -9.68
CA GLY A 537 -0.45 14.07 -9.72
C GLY A 537 -1.02 14.19 -11.13
N GLY A 538 -0.83 13.18 -11.98
CA GLY A 538 -1.24 13.14 -13.38
C GLY A 538 -0.32 13.86 -14.36
N LYS A 539 0.87 14.31 -13.93
CA LYS A 539 1.93 14.89 -14.76
C LYS A 539 2.97 13.81 -15.04
N PHE A 540 2.71 12.99 -16.02
CA PHE A 540 3.59 11.87 -16.35
C PHE A 540 4.92 12.34 -16.97
N PRO A 541 6.01 11.55 -16.83
CA PRO A 541 7.25 11.77 -17.59
C PRO A 541 6.95 11.85 -19.10
N LEU A 542 7.69 12.67 -19.84
CA LEU A 542 7.42 12.94 -21.28
C LEU A 542 7.42 11.68 -22.14
N TRP A 543 8.27 10.70 -21.85
CA TRP A 543 8.31 9.45 -22.59
C TRP A 543 7.02 8.64 -22.46
N LEU A 544 6.32 8.80 -21.32
CA LEU A 544 5.11 8.06 -20.97
C LEU A 544 3.83 8.83 -21.30
N THR A 545 3.89 10.17 -21.34
CA THR A 545 2.72 11.02 -21.57
C THR A 545 2.05 10.72 -22.92
N PRO A 546 0.74 10.42 -22.96
CA PRO A 546 0.03 10.18 -24.21
C PRO A 546 0.04 11.39 -25.16
N GLU A 547 -0.22 12.57 -24.63
CA GLU A 547 -0.24 13.83 -25.37
C GLU A 547 0.87 14.75 -24.82
N GLN A 548 2.02 14.82 -25.50
CA GLN A 548 3.17 15.63 -25.09
C GLN A 548 2.92 17.12 -25.36
N PHE A 549 2.13 17.43 -26.39
CA PHE A 549 1.80 18.81 -26.73
C PHE A 549 0.35 18.96 -27.21
N ILE A 550 -0.12 20.21 -27.19
CA ILE A 550 -1.35 20.64 -27.83
C ILE A 550 -1.07 21.89 -28.66
N ILE A 551 -1.46 21.89 -29.94
CA ILE A 551 -1.38 23.06 -30.80
C ILE A 551 -2.63 23.91 -30.60
N LEU A 552 -2.43 25.20 -30.35
CA LEU A 552 -3.46 26.19 -30.10
C LEU A 552 -3.44 27.28 -31.18
N PRO A 553 -4.15 27.10 -32.32
CA PRO A 553 -4.27 28.16 -33.28
C PRO A 553 -5.05 29.33 -32.68
N VAL A 554 -4.55 30.56 -32.88
CA VAL A 554 -5.15 31.78 -32.34
C VAL A 554 -6.43 32.19 -33.08
N SER A 555 -6.63 31.68 -34.32
CA SER A 555 -7.78 31.90 -35.18
C SER A 555 -8.01 30.70 -36.10
N GLU A 556 -9.24 30.51 -36.54
CA GLU A 556 -9.63 29.51 -37.54
C GLU A 556 -8.82 29.62 -38.87
N LYS A 557 -8.30 30.81 -39.17
CA LYS A 557 -7.44 31.04 -40.34
C LYS A 557 -6.19 30.15 -40.36
N PHE A 558 -5.74 29.68 -39.21
CA PHE A 558 -4.50 28.90 -39.06
C PHE A 558 -4.74 27.42 -38.81
N GLU A 559 -5.95 26.91 -39.05
CA GLU A 559 -6.26 25.48 -38.81
C GLU A 559 -5.48 24.56 -39.76
N ASP A 560 -5.37 24.91 -41.05
CA ASP A 560 -4.63 24.10 -42.00
C ASP A 560 -3.13 24.03 -41.64
N GLN A 561 -2.56 25.16 -41.24
CA GLN A 561 -1.17 25.25 -40.78
C GLN A 561 -0.96 24.47 -39.46
N ALA A 562 -1.95 24.50 -38.57
CA ALA A 562 -1.90 23.71 -37.34
C ALA A 562 -1.89 22.20 -37.64
N ARG A 563 -2.70 21.72 -38.57
CA ARG A 563 -2.70 20.33 -39.01
C ARG A 563 -1.37 19.92 -39.66
N GLN A 564 -0.81 20.82 -40.51
CA GLN A 564 0.50 20.58 -41.10
C GLN A 564 1.61 20.54 -40.07
N MET A 565 1.54 21.40 -39.04
CA MET A 565 2.48 21.45 -37.93
C MET A 565 2.39 20.17 -37.06
N GLU A 566 1.16 19.72 -36.75
CA GLU A 566 0.94 18.45 -36.04
C GLU A 566 1.61 17.29 -36.78
N LYS A 567 1.38 17.20 -38.08
CA LYS A 567 2.00 16.17 -38.93
C LYS A 567 3.53 16.26 -38.91
N THR A 568 4.09 17.47 -38.96
CA THR A 568 5.54 17.68 -38.89
C THR A 568 6.11 17.19 -37.58
N LEU A 569 5.42 17.44 -36.48
CA LEU A 569 5.83 17.00 -35.12
C LEU A 569 5.65 15.49 -34.95
N ASP A 570 4.59 14.89 -35.55
CA ASP A 570 4.38 13.44 -35.56
C ASP A 570 5.47 12.73 -36.37
N ASP A 571 5.85 13.26 -37.54
CA ASP A 571 6.98 12.77 -38.34
C ASP A 571 8.33 12.83 -37.58
N LEU A 572 8.46 13.74 -36.59
CA LEU A 572 9.59 13.82 -35.66
C LEU A 572 9.43 12.91 -34.43
N GLY A 573 8.39 12.08 -34.39
CA GLY A 573 8.15 11.10 -33.32
C GLY A 573 7.47 11.67 -32.07
N LEU A 574 6.95 12.89 -32.12
CA LEU A 574 6.22 13.52 -31.01
C LEU A 574 4.72 13.23 -31.12
N ARG A 575 4.04 13.26 -29.97
CA ARG A 575 2.61 12.97 -29.85
C ARG A 575 1.86 14.18 -29.36
N GLY A 576 0.82 14.58 -30.07
CA GLY A 576 0.04 15.73 -29.65
C GLY A 576 -1.35 15.77 -30.28
N ILE A 577 -2.05 16.82 -29.99
CA ILE A 577 -3.39 17.11 -30.47
C ILE A 577 -3.50 18.58 -30.87
N ILE A 578 -4.59 18.91 -31.57
CA ILE A 578 -4.91 20.29 -31.94
C ILE A 578 -6.23 20.70 -31.25
N ASP A 579 -6.31 21.91 -30.71
CA ASP A 579 -7.57 22.49 -30.24
C ASP A 579 -8.18 23.43 -31.29
N LEU A 580 -9.08 22.87 -32.08
CA LEU A 580 -9.79 23.61 -33.17
C LEU A 580 -11.09 24.29 -32.67
N ARG A 581 -11.37 24.30 -31.38
CA ARG A 581 -12.58 24.97 -30.87
C ARG A 581 -12.50 26.48 -31.15
N ASN A 582 -13.63 27.07 -31.49
CA ASN A 582 -13.74 28.53 -31.63
C ASN A 582 -13.83 29.19 -30.26
N GLU A 583 -12.68 29.27 -29.57
CA GLU A 583 -12.52 29.81 -28.22
C GLU A 583 -11.32 30.76 -28.14
N LYS A 584 -11.38 31.70 -27.20
CA LYS A 584 -10.26 32.62 -26.94
C LYS A 584 -9.02 31.82 -26.52
N ILE A 585 -7.84 32.25 -27.02
CA ILE A 585 -6.56 31.57 -26.74
C ILE A 585 -6.30 31.39 -25.22
N GLY A 586 -6.64 32.35 -24.40
CA GLY A 586 -6.49 32.25 -22.94
C GLY A 586 -7.34 31.12 -22.32
N ARG A 587 -8.52 30.82 -22.90
CA ARG A 587 -9.35 29.69 -22.45
C ARG A 587 -8.76 28.35 -22.90
N LYS A 588 -8.28 28.28 -24.15
CA LYS A 588 -7.59 27.08 -24.67
C LYS A 588 -6.35 26.75 -23.83
N ILE A 589 -5.54 27.74 -23.48
CA ILE A 589 -4.38 27.56 -22.57
C ILE A 589 -4.82 27.04 -21.21
N ARG A 590 -5.83 27.65 -20.60
CA ARG A 590 -6.35 27.22 -19.28
C ARG A 590 -6.86 25.77 -19.32
N ASP A 591 -7.60 25.40 -20.37
CA ASP A 591 -8.13 24.06 -20.52
C ASP A 591 -7.01 23.01 -20.73
N ALA A 592 -5.95 23.37 -21.45
CA ALA A 592 -4.75 22.54 -21.63
C ALA A 592 -3.97 22.38 -20.28
N GLU A 593 -3.83 23.43 -19.52
CA GLU A 593 -3.27 23.40 -18.17
C GLU A 593 -4.08 22.47 -17.24
N MET A 594 -5.41 22.54 -17.29
CA MET A 594 -6.27 21.65 -16.49
C MET A 594 -6.12 20.18 -16.91
N LYS A 595 -5.92 19.90 -18.19
CA LYS A 595 -5.64 18.54 -18.72
C LYS A 595 -4.20 18.09 -18.52
N LYS A 596 -3.36 18.94 -17.92
CA LYS A 596 -1.95 18.65 -17.60
C LYS A 596 -1.11 18.27 -18.82
N ILE A 597 -1.44 18.81 -19.99
CA ILE A 597 -0.66 18.63 -21.20
C ILE A 597 0.67 19.37 -21.05
N PRO A 598 1.82 18.68 -21.21
CA PRO A 598 3.13 19.28 -20.90
C PRO A 598 3.46 20.55 -21.67
N PHE A 599 3.14 20.59 -22.97
CA PHE A 599 3.44 21.74 -23.81
C PHE A 599 2.21 22.25 -24.56
N MET A 600 2.06 23.57 -24.59
CA MET A 600 1.08 24.29 -25.40
C MET A 600 1.83 25.06 -26.48
N LEU A 601 1.53 24.76 -27.73
CA LEU A 601 2.17 25.33 -28.92
C LEU A 601 1.21 26.33 -29.55
N ILE A 602 1.43 27.61 -29.34
CA ILE A 602 0.59 28.67 -29.87
C ILE A 602 1.02 28.96 -31.30
N LEU A 603 0.04 29.01 -32.21
CA LEU A 603 0.25 29.25 -33.62
C LEU A 603 -0.57 30.44 -34.07
N GLY A 604 0.09 31.56 -34.33
CA GLY A 604 -0.45 32.78 -34.87
C GLY A 604 0.18 33.16 -36.21
N GLU A 605 -0.09 34.38 -36.68
CA GLU A 605 0.38 34.85 -37.98
C GLU A 605 1.91 34.83 -38.10
N LYS A 606 2.57 35.33 -37.07
CA LYS A 606 4.06 35.37 -36.98
C LYS A 606 4.67 33.98 -37.01
N GLU A 607 4.15 33.06 -36.22
CA GLU A 607 4.65 31.68 -36.16
C GLU A 607 4.47 30.96 -37.52
N VAL A 608 3.36 31.22 -38.21
CA VAL A 608 3.10 30.67 -39.54
C VAL A 608 4.06 31.21 -40.58
N GLU A 609 4.31 32.52 -40.59
CA GLU A 609 5.23 33.19 -41.52
C GLU A 609 6.70 32.74 -41.31
N GLU A 610 7.11 32.60 -40.06
CA GLU A 610 8.48 32.22 -39.69
C GLU A 610 8.70 30.70 -39.64
N GLY A 611 7.63 29.88 -39.74
CA GLY A 611 7.70 28.42 -39.62
C GLY A 611 8.13 27.97 -38.20
N THR A 612 7.70 28.70 -37.20
CA THR A 612 8.07 28.49 -35.79
C THR A 612 6.85 28.18 -34.92
N LEU A 613 7.08 27.98 -33.62
CA LEU A 613 6.08 27.71 -32.58
C LEU A 613 6.37 28.58 -31.39
N SER A 614 5.37 29.26 -30.82
CA SER A 614 5.47 29.87 -29.49
C SER A 614 5.13 28.81 -28.45
N VAL A 615 6.14 28.41 -27.67
CA VAL A 615 6.07 27.26 -26.76
C VAL A 615 5.81 27.70 -25.33
N ARG A 616 4.78 27.14 -24.72
CA ARG A 616 4.52 27.30 -23.28
C ARG A 616 4.59 25.94 -22.60
N ARG A 617 5.18 25.91 -21.42
CA ARG A 617 5.24 24.67 -20.60
C ARG A 617 4.24 24.75 -19.46
N HIS A 618 3.54 23.66 -19.20
CA HIS A 618 2.61 23.52 -18.09
C HIS A 618 3.26 23.93 -16.75
N GLY A 619 2.64 24.88 -16.06
CA GLY A 619 3.09 25.38 -14.75
C GLY A 619 4.37 26.22 -14.74
N GLN A 620 5.04 26.41 -15.89
CA GLN A 620 6.26 27.24 -16.01
C GLN A 620 6.05 28.48 -16.87
N GLY A 621 5.06 28.47 -17.76
CA GLY A 621 4.75 29.60 -18.62
C GLY A 621 5.47 29.56 -19.97
N ASP A 622 5.80 30.75 -20.49
CA ASP A 622 6.36 30.94 -21.83
C ASP A 622 7.85 30.56 -21.88
N LEU A 623 8.22 29.71 -22.84
CA LEU A 623 9.61 29.31 -23.13
C LEU A 623 10.19 30.01 -24.37
N GLY A 624 9.39 30.89 -25.02
CA GLY A 624 9.78 31.59 -26.24
C GLY A 624 9.42 30.82 -27.50
N THR A 625 9.95 31.32 -28.63
CA THR A 625 9.68 30.79 -29.97
C THR A 625 10.82 29.86 -30.43
N MET A 626 10.47 28.73 -31.02
CA MET A 626 11.44 27.76 -31.54
C MET A 626 10.93 27.05 -32.78
N THR A 627 11.84 26.47 -33.56
CA THR A 627 11.47 25.62 -34.71
C THR A 627 10.93 24.27 -34.24
N PRO A 628 10.11 23.55 -35.05
CA PRO A 628 9.63 22.21 -34.73
C PRO A 628 10.76 21.24 -34.40
N LYS A 629 11.88 21.33 -35.13
CA LYS A 629 13.05 20.49 -34.90
C LYS A 629 13.70 20.77 -33.54
N ALA A 630 13.92 22.03 -33.18
CA ALA A 630 14.50 22.42 -31.89
C ALA A 630 13.59 21.99 -30.73
N PHE A 631 12.25 22.07 -30.91
CA PHE A 631 11.28 21.58 -29.93
C PHE A 631 11.38 20.06 -29.76
N ALA A 632 11.49 19.31 -30.86
CA ALA A 632 11.64 17.86 -30.79
C ALA A 632 12.95 17.45 -30.10
N GLU A 633 14.07 18.10 -30.44
CA GLU A 633 15.37 17.86 -29.81
C GLU A 633 15.36 18.15 -28.30
N MET A 634 14.65 19.19 -27.88
CA MET A 634 14.47 19.52 -26.46
C MET A 634 13.72 18.41 -25.72
N ILE A 635 12.61 17.90 -26.29
CA ILE A 635 11.84 16.83 -25.68
C ILE A 635 12.64 15.52 -25.64
N GLU A 636 13.32 15.18 -26.75
CA GLU A 636 14.12 13.97 -26.83
C GLU A 636 15.24 13.95 -25.80
N LYS A 637 15.93 15.07 -25.61
CA LYS A 637 16.97 15.23 -24.58
C LYS A 637 16.40 14.98 -23.19
N GLU A 638 15.26 15.58 -22.85
CA GLU A 638 14.63 15.38 -21.52
C GLU A 638 14.20 13.92 -21.32
N ILE A 639 13.73 13.23 -22.36
CA ILE A 639 13.40 11.80 -22.31
C ILE A 639 14.65 10.96 -22.06
N GLN A 640 15.75 11.25 -22.75
CA GLN A 640 17.01 10.49 -22.63
C GLN A 640 17.68 10.63 -21.26
N GLU A 641 17.51 11.78 -20.60
CA GLU A 641 18.02 12.01 -19.24
C GLU A 641 17.36 11.11 -18.19
N LEU A 642 16.13 10.66 -18.46
CA LEU A 642 15.36 9.79 -17.56
C LEU A 642 15.55 8.29 -17.85
N LEU A 643 15.71 7.90 -19.09
CA LEU A 643 15.84 6.50 -19.55
C LEU A 643 17.30 6.02 -19.61
#